data_8c7bede286c39763919e2e5945d12a02
#
_entry.id   8c7bede286c39763919e2e5945d12a02
#
_cell.length_a   1.000
_cell.length_b   1.000
_cell.length_c   1.000
_cell.angle_alpha   90.00
_cell.angle_beta   90.00
_cell.angle_gamma   90.00
#
_symmetry.space_group_name_H-M   'P 1'
#
loop_
_entity.id
_entity.type
_entity.pdbx_description
1 polymer ?
#
loop_
_entity_poly.entity_id
_entity_poly.type
_entity_poly.pdbx_seq_one_letter_code
_entity_poly.pdbx_strand_id
1 'polypeptide(L)'
;MFVAHTPSEHKPEIWHKLTDHLNTVADLCFEYGKNINLPYTAKFLGQIHDLGKYKPEFQNYLRVSYATGVKQSSVPHKQVGALYLLENFGSIGELLALSILGHHNEIPSFRLLESEIDEFTNVDEMEHCLSLAVKDGMRFDLTFVQEFQDFIKGKAPDEIFFILRFLHSVLVDSDHIDTSNHFYPYFQYVENKTNIDKMIDDYDLFQSEFKCRNEIDVLRTEIKNVIINNSFVSTNIFTMTATTGAGKTNCGLGFALHHSKHNNLQKIVFVQPFTSITDQTASTYQSIFQNKTTVLEHHSVVNEKDGVNEKWRSKASQNWNAPIVVSTMVQLLESLFDNKPSKIRKLHRLANACIVLDEAQSIPLNLVKPTLNALSHLNKIFNTTIVLCTATQPDFHKYLKNRPVELIDNFEEYFKKLERNTICYNSNSYSIDTLADELKSHNQTLCIVNKRKIAQHIVKKLQLSESKDEVLHLSTTMTPNQRKKVLENVHYRLKNDLRIILIATSCIECGVDVDFPLGYRQNCFLSSIYQAAGRINRNGNNKDKYSSPLIVFDLENERHDEIMEYGIVKSRDYINFEDISDPNVISKYFKEMFEDHSSRLDYKNIIRSSQKLDYPQVSTDYKIIENNNINLIISNADSQDIIAQVRNNQIPPFEINKKLGPYCISVKPNDIKGKESSVDTSIDGLFLWTGAYNEVYGLEL
;
A
#
# COMPACT_ATOMS: atom_id res chain seq x y z
N MET A 1 40.34 -14.50 14.39
CA MET A 1 39.31 -14.28 13.36
C MET A 1 38.04 -13.96 14.08
N PHE A 2 37.50 -12.78 13.88
CA PHE A 2 36.19 -12.34 14.36
C PHE A 2 35.09 -12.74 13.36
N VAL A 3 33.92 -13.10 13.87
CA VAL A 3 32.82 -13.62 13.06
C VAL A 3 31.52 -12.83 13.30
N ALA A 4 30.77 -12.60 12.22
CA ALA A 4 29.50 -11.89 12.24
C ALA A 4 28.32 -12.85 12.50
N HIS A 5 28.35 -14.04 11.87
CA HIS A 5 27.31 -15.05 11.93
C HIS A 5 27.89 -16.47 12.02
N THR A 6 27.10 -17.39 12.55
CA THR A 6 27.40 -18.82 12.60
C THR A 6 27.41 -19.41 11.16
N PRO A 7 28.03 -20.58 10.97
CA PRO A 7 27.89 -21.32 9.72
C PRO A 7 26.44 -21.62 9.37
N SER A 8 26.12 -21.67 8.07
CA SER A 8 24.81 -22.08 7.60
C SER A 8 24.68 -23.60 7.56
N GLU A 9 23.45 -24.13 7.60
CA GLU A 9 23.18 -25.58 7.39
C GLU A 9 23.73 -26.09 6.05
N HIS A 10 23.81 -25.21 5.03
CA HIS A 10 24.31 -25.53 3.71
C HIS A 10 25.85 -25.50 3.58
N LYS A 11 26.54 -24.83 4.53
CA LYS A 11 27.98 -24.69 4.59
C LYS A 11 28.45 -24.72 6.05
N PRO A 12 28.39 -25.89 6.72
CA PRO A 12 28.55 -25.99 8.18
C PRO A 12 29.98 -25.68 8.69
N GLU A 13 30.95 -25.55 7.81
CA GLU A 13 32.33 -25.23 8.19
C GLU A 13 32.70 -23.77 7.93
N ILE A 14 31.82 -22.98 7.27
CA ILE A 14 32.15 -21.63 6.82
C ILE A 14 31.50 -20.60 7.75
N TRP A 15 32.29 -20.04 8.63
CA TRP A 15 31.93 -18.90 9.44
C TRP A 15 31.91 -17.60 8.61
N HIS A 16 30.93 -16.74 8.82
CA HIS A 16 30.88 -15.43 8.21
C HIS A 16 31.87 -14.49 8.94
N LYS A 17 32.94 -14.08 8.29
CA LYS A 17 33.91 -13.18 8.91
C LYS A 17 33.28 -11.80 9.12
N LEU A 18 33.61 -11.19 10.27
CA LEU A 18 33.04 -9.89 10.61
C LEU A 18 33.49 -8.76 9.66
N THR A 19 34.76 -8.75 9.29
CA THR A 19 35.29 -7.79 8.32
C THR A 19 34.64 -7.93 6.93
N ASP A 20 34.42 -9.16 6.47
CA ASP A 20 33.78 -9.40 5.17
C ASP A 20 32.32 -8.91 5.20
N HIS A 21 31.57 -9.20 6.28
CA HIS A 21 30.24 -8.71 6.51
C HIS A 21 30.18 -7.17 6.50
N LEU A 22 30.96 -6.51 7.36
CA LEU A 22 30.94 -5.05 7.47
C LEU A 22 31.30 -4.36 6.16
N ASN A 23 32.27 -4.87 5.40
CA ASN A 23 32.63 -4.32 4.11
C ASN A 23 31.58 -4.57 3.05
N THR A 24 30.97 -5.77 2.97
CA THR A 24 29.91 -6.07 2.01
C THR A 24 28.67 -5.20 2.28
N VAL A 25 28.25 -5.07 3.55
CA VAL A 25 27.15 -4.18 3.93
C VAL A 25 27.47 -2.73 3.59
N ALA A 26 28.69 -2.27 3.86
CA ALA A 26 29.12 -0.91 3.53
C ALA A 26 29.09 -0.63 2.01
N ASP A 27 29.52 -1.59 1.19
CA ASP A 27 29.51 -1.46 -0.27
C ASP A 27 28.08 -1.45 -0.83
N LEU A 28 27.19 -2.29 -0.31
CA LEU A 28 25.75 -2.24 -0.64
C LEU A 28 25.14 -0.91 -0.20
N CYS A 29 25.44 -0.45 1.00
CA CYS A 29 25.00 0.84 1.50
C CYS A 29 25.48 2.00 0.61
N PHE A 30 26.74 1.96 0.12
CA PHE A 30 27.26 2.94 -0.80
C PHE A 30 26.45 2.97 -2.11
N GLU A 31 26.20 1.81 -2.70
CA GLU A 31 25.45 1.73 -3.96
C GLU A 31 24.01 2.23 -3.82
N TYR A 32 23.30 1.82 -2.78
CA TYR A 32 21.94 2.30 -2.52
C TYR A 32 21.90 3.76 -2.05
N GLY A 33 22.92 4.19 -1.32
CA GLY A 33 23.11 5.56 -0.88
C GLY A 33 23.22 6.58 -2.01
N LYS A 34 23.70 6.17 -3.21
CA LYS A 34 23.71 7.01 -4.41
C LYS A 34 22.31 7.49 -4.80
N ASN A 35 21.30 6.64 -4.63
CA ASN A 35 19.93 6.97 -4.99
C ASN A 35 19.30 8.03 -4.08
N ILE A 36 19.81 8.16 -2.86
CA ILE A 36 19.36 9.17 -1.87
C ILE A 36 20.36 10.32 -1.71
N ASN A 37 21.39 10.38 -2.56
CA ASN A 37 22.46 11.38 -2.55
C ASN A 37 23.29 11.42 -1.25
N LEU A 38 23.43 10.28 -0.56
CA LEU A 38 24.18 10.10 0.68
C LEU A 38 25.04 8.82 0.66
N PRO A 39 25.87 8.58 -0.40
CA PRO A 39 26.60 7.33 -0.53
C PRO A 39 27.66 7.12 0.55
N TYR A 40 28.42 8.15 0.94
CA TYR A 40 29.46 8.02 1.96
C TYR A 40 28.86 7.89 3.35
N THR A 41 27.77 8.62 3.62
CA THR A 41 27.02 8.51 4.90
C THR A 41 26.46 7.10 5.07
N ALA A 42 25.81 6.57 4.04
CA ALA A 42 25.27 5.21 4.07
C ALA A 42 26.40 4.16 4.22
N LYS A 43 27.51 4.31 3.48
CA LYS A 43 28.69 3.44 3.59
C LYS A 43 29.23 3.40 5.01
N PHE A 44 29.40 4.57 5.62
CA PHE A 44 29.91 4.66 6.97
C PHE A 44 29.01 3.97 7.99
N LEU A 45 27.70 4.16 7.90
CA LEU A 45 26.74 3.43 8.74
C LEU A 45 26.88 1.90 8.57
N GLY A 46 27.05 1.41 7.33
CA GLY A 46 27.32 -0.01 7.07
C GLY A 46 28.63 -0.50 7.70
N GLN A 47 29.66 0.33 7.78
CA GLN A 47 30.92 -0.04 8.40
C GLN A 47 30.87 -0.19 9.92
N ILE A 48 29.97 0.56 10.58
CA ILE A 48 29.96 0.66 12.04
C ILE A 48 28.75 0.00 12.72
N HIS A 49 27.72 -0.41 11.97
CA HIS A 49 26.44 -0.87 12.56
C HIS A 49 26.62 -2.02 13.55
N ASP A 50 27.53 -2.91 13.27
CA ASP A 50 27.84 -4.12 14.03
C ASP A 50 29.21 -4.11 14.70
N LEU A 51 29.78 -2.93 14.96
CA LEU A 51 31.09 -2.77 15.57
C LEU A 51 31.23 -3.48 16.92
N GLY A 52 30.13 -3.55 17.69
CA GLY A 52 30.11 -4.26 18.95
C GLY A 52 30.18 -5.79 18.84
N LYS A 53 30.10 -6.36 17.65
CA LYS A 53 30.39 -7.78 17.44
C LYS A 53 31.88 -8.12 17.65
N TYR A 54 32.76 -7.12 17.74
CA TYR A 54 34.15 -7.32 18.17
C TYR A 54 34.30 -7.61 19.67
N LYS A 55 33.26 -7.43 20.51
CA LYS A 55 33.29 -7.78 21.94
C LYS A 55 33.64 -9.27 22.13
N PRO A 56 34.55 -9.62 23.03
CA PRO A 56 34.89 -11.01 23.33
C PRO A 56 33.67 -11.84 23.74
N GLU A 57 32.76 -11.24 24.49
CA GLU A 57 31.52 -11.85 24.95
C GLU A 57 30.58 -12.23 23.78
N PHE A 58 30.50 -11.36 22.75
CA PHE A 58 29.72 -11.64 21.55
C PHE A 58 30.33 -12.78 20.74
N GLN A 59 31.63 -12.79 20.58
CA GLN A 59 32.35 -13.86 19.88
C GLN A 59 32.20 -15.22 20.60
N ASN A 60 32.23 -15.23 21.94
CA ASN A 60 32.01 -16.42 22.74
C ASN A 60 30.53 -16.87 22.62
N TYR A 61 29.58 -15.94 22.68
CA TYR A 61 28.15 -16.20 22.50
C TYR A 61 27.89 -16.97 21.18
N LEU A 62 28.42 -16.51 20.06
CA LEU A 62 28.23 -17.18 18.77
C LEU A 62 28.81 -18.60 18.75
N ARG A 63 30.04 -18.78 19.31
CA ARG A 63 30.74 -20.08 19.33
C ARG A 63 30.02 -21.08 20.22
N VAL A 64 29.60 -20.67 21.41
CA VAL A 64 28.86 -21.52 22.35
C VAL A 64 27.48 -21.89 21.80
N SER A 65 26.76 -20.93 21.26
CA SER A 65 25.44 -21.18 20.64
C SER A 65 25.52 -22.18 19.48
N TYR A 66 26.56 -22.07 18.64
CA TYR A 66 26.78 -23.00 17.53
C TYR A 66 27.17 -24.40 18.03
N ALA A 67 28.09 -24.49 18.99
CA ALA A 67 28.59 -25.75 19.52
C ALA A 67 27.53 -26.55 20.28
N THR A 68 26.63 -25.86 20.99
CA THR A 68 25.60 -26.49 21.83
C THR A 68 24.27 -26.70 21.10
N GLY A 69 24.05 -26.03 19.95
CA GLY A 69 22.75 -25.98 19.25
C GLY A 69 21.66 -25.24 20.04
N VAL A 70 22.00 -24.64 21.18
CA VAL A 70 21.07 -23.90 22.06
C VAL A 70 21.33 -22.41 21.93
N LYS A 71 20.29 -21.66 21.56
CA LYS A 71 20.37 -20.21 21.49
C LYS A 71 20.56 -19.63 22.89
N GLN A 72 21.70 -19.04 23.14
CA GLN A 72 22.02 -18.31 24.37
C GLN A 72 21.32 -16.95 24.40
N SER A 73 21.34 -16.24 25.53
CA SER A 73 20.91 -14.84 25.61
C SER A 73 21.76 -13.97 24.69
N SER A 74 21.14 -13.10 23.91
CA SER A 74 21.87 -12.23 22.97
C SER A 74 22.71 -11.20 23.71
N VAL A 75 23.93 -10.96 23.21
CA VAL A 75 24.82 -9.92 23.72
C VAL A 75 24.53 -8.60 22.96
N PRO A 76 24.27 -7.49 23.69
CA PRO A 76 24.11 -6.17 23.07
C PRO A 76 25.38 -5.75 22.29
N HIS A 77 25.21 -5.32 21.04
CA HIS A 77 26.35 -5.00 20.17
C HIS A 77 26.14 -3.73 19.31
N LYS A 78 24.90 -3.34 19.03
CA LYS A 78 24.58 -2.17 18.22
C LYS A 78 24.98 -0.85 18.87
N GLN A 79 25.03 -0.80 20.20
CA GLN A 79 25.29 0.41 20.99
C GLN A 79 26.73 0.91 20.80
N VAL A 80 27.68 0.05 20.49
CA VAL A 80 29.10 0.45 20.31
C VAL A 80 29.24 1.39 19.12
N GLY A 81 28.63 1.06 17.98
CA GLY A 81 28.63 1.93 16.80
C GLY A 81 27.89 3.24 17.02
N ALA A 82 26.79 3.20 17.80
CA ALA A 82 26.03 4.39 18.16
C ALA A 82 26.84 5.32 19.08
N LEU A 83 27.49 4.77 20.12
CA LEU A 83 28.35 5.55 21.01
C LEU A 83 29.53 6.18 20.26
N TYR A 84 30.12 5.45 19.31
CA TYR A 84 31.18 6.00 18.46
C TYR A 84 30.74 7.26 17.71
N LEU A 85 29.51 7.26 17.20
CA LEU A 85 28.94 8.43 16.55
C LEU A 85 28.75 9.60 17.51
N LEU A 86 28.19 9.36 18.71
CA LEU A 86 27.94 10.40 19.70
C LEU A 86 29.23 11.09 20.16
N GLU A 87 30.22 10.30 20.53
CA GLU A 87 31.47 10.82 21.10
C GLU A 87 32.31 11.62 20.09
N ASN A 88 32.24 11.29 18.78
CA ASN A 88 33.15 11.85 17.81
C ASN A 88 32.55 12.87 16.86
N PHE A 89 31.23 12.94 16.69
CA PHE A 89 30.58 13.73 15.60
C PHE A 89 29.48 14.67 16.07
N GLY A 90 29.28 14.86 17.37
CA GLY A 90 28.32 15.82 17.94
C GLY A 90 26.91 15.61 17.38
N SER A 91 26.21 16.68 17.02
CA SER A 91 24.80 16.63 16.56
C SER A 91 24.57 15.78 15.31
N ILE A 92 25.57 15.65 14.43
CA ILE A 92 25.52 14.71 13.30
C ILE A 92 25.53 13.28 13.81
N GLY A 93 26.40 13.01 14.78
CA GLY A 93 26.50 11.70 15.42
C GLY A 93 25.18 11.29 16.11
N GLU A 94 24.55 12.22 16.85
CA GLU A 94 23.26 12.01 17.49
C GLU A 94 22.18 11.58 16.49
N LEU A 95 22.09 12.26 15.34
CA LEU A 95 21.11 11.94 14.30
C LEU A 95 21.36 10.56 13.68
N LEU A 96 22.62 10.26 13.33
CA LEU A 96 22.98 9.01 12.66
C LEU A 96 22.93 7.79 13.59
N ALA A 97 23.19 7.97 14.90
CA ALA A 97 23.12 6.93 15.91
C ALA A 97 21.72 6.28 16.01
N LEU A 98 20.66 7.04 15.72
CA LEU A 98 19.29 6.50 15.66
C LEU A 98 19.19 5.34 14.65
N SER A 99 19.81 5.47 13.48
CA SER A 99 19.80 4.42 12.46
C SER A 99 20.56 3.18 12.92
N ILE A 100 21.68 3.35 13.65
CA ILE A 100 22.44 2.23 14.19
C ILE A 100 21.65 1.50 15.28
N LEU A 101 21.03 2.23 16.21
CA LEU A 101 20.24 1.61 17.30
C LEU A 101 19.02 0.85 16.76
N GLY A 102 18.44 1.31 15.66
CA GLY A 102 17.23 0.73 15.08
C GLY A 102 17.43 -0.49 14.18
N HIS A 103 18.66 -0.82 13.71
CA HIS A 103 18.81 -1.72 12.55
C HIS A 103 18.30 -3.16 12.75
N HIS A 104 18.26 -3.68 13.97
CA HIS A 104 17.62 -4.96 14.30
C HIS A 104 16.19 -4.83 14.81
N ASN A 105 15.80 -3.63 15.29
CA ASN A 105 14.55 -3.35 15.94
C ASN A 105 13.88 -2.11 15.34
N GLU A 106 13.05 -1.42 16.13
CA GLU A 106 12.48 -0.12 15.78
C GLU A 106 13.49 1.00 16.06
N ILE A 107 13.48 2.07 15.25
CA ILE A 107 14.26 3.28 15.52
C ILE A 107 13.74 3.89 16.84
N PRO A 108 14.59 4.18 17.84
CA PRO A 108 14.15 4.79 19.09
C PRO A 108 13.71 6.25 18.89
N SER A 109 13.01 6.79 19.89
CA SER A 109 12.76 8.23 19.95
C SER A 109 14.07 8.96 20.25
N PHE A 110 14.30 10.11 19.57
CA PHE A 110 15.50 10.92 19.79
C PHE A 110 15.74 11.28 21.27
N ARG A 111 14.68 11.52 22.02
CA ARG A 111 14.75 11.82 23.46
C ARG A 111 15.30 10.68 24.34
N LEU A 112 15.29 9.44 23.82
CA LEU A 112 15.78 8.26 24.55
C LEU A 112 17.17 7.81 24.10
N LEU A 113 17.82 8.58 23.18
CA LEU A 113 19.06 8.19 22.54
C LEU A 113 20.17 7.83 23.54
N GLU A 114 20.46 8.70 24.49
CA GLU A 114 21.51 8.49 25.49
C GLU A 114 21.19 7.27 26.38
N SER A 115 19.97 7.16 26.87
CA SER A 115 19.59 6.05 27.74
C SER A 115 19.64 4.67 27.07
N GLU A 116 19.40 4.60 25.74
CA GLU A 116 19.50 3.36 24.95
C GLU A 116 20.96 2.90 24.76
N ILE A 117 21.95 3.77 25.00
CA ILE A 117 23.37 3.50 24.83
C ILE A 117 24.04 3.23 26.17
N ASP A 118 23.87 4.10 27.17
CA ASP A 118 24.59 4.09 28.45
C ASP A 118 24.32 2.83 29.28
N GLU A 119 23.17 2.18 29.07
CA GLU A 119 22.85 0.91 29.77
C GLU A 119 23.72 -0.25 29.30
N PHE A 120 24.27 -0.21 28.08
CA PHE A 120 24.86 -1.40 27.40
C PHE A 120 26.31 -1.26 26.94
N THR A 121 26.94 -0.08 27.05
CA THR A 121 28.32 0.13 26.64
C THR A 121 28.92 1.38 27.26
N ASN A 122 30.26 1.50 27.23
CA ASN A 122 30.99 2.67 27.66
C ASN A 122 32.15 2.98 26.69
N VAL A 123 32.83 4.10 26.91
CA VAL A 123 33.90 4.61 26.03
C VAL A 123 35.05 3.63 25.93
N ASP A 124 35.49 3.03 27.05
CA ASP A 124 36.64 2.11 27.05
C ASP A 124 36.33 0.86 26.19
N GLU A 125 35.13 0.32 26.28
CA GLU A 125 34.68 -0.82 25.50
C GLU A 125 34.56 -0.48 24.01
N MET A 126 34.05 0.72 23.70
CA MET A 126 33.97 1.24 22.34
C MET A 126 35.35 1.38 21.72
N GLU A 127 36.31 2.02 22.43
CA GLU A 127 37.69 2.18 21.96
C GLU A 127 38.38 0.82 21.76
N HIS A 128 38.14 -0.14 22.65
CA HIS A 128 38.64 -1.50 22.50
C HIS A 128 38.10 -2.17 21.22
N CYS A 129 36.79 -2.10 20.93
CA CYS A 129 36.20 -2.65 19.73
C CYS A 129 36.76 -1.98 18.45
N LEU A 130 36.93 -0.65 18.47
CA LEU A 130 37.54 0.10 17.37
C LEU A 130 39.01 -0.36 17.10
N SER A 131 39.81 -0.52 18.18
CA SER A 131 41.17 -1.01 18.07
C SER A 131 41.22 -2.41 17.44
N LEU A 132 40.29 -3.29 17.82
CA LEU A 132 40.17 -4.63 17.25
C LEU A 132 39.76 -4.59 15.77
N ALA A 133 38.79 -3.76 15.41
CA ALA A 133 38.36 -3.57 14.02
C ALA A 133 39.46 -3.08 13.12
N VAL A 134 40.25 -2.07 13.56
CA VAL A 134 41.41 -1.56 12.81
C VAL A 134 42.51 -2.62 12.65
N LYS A 135 42.78 -3.42 13.70
CA LYS A 135 43.73 -4.55 13.63
C LYS A 135 43.25 -5.65 12.70
N ASP A 136 41.95 -5.87 12.59
CA ASP A 136 41.31 -6.86 11.68
C ASP A 136 41.24 -6.34 10.23
N GLY A 137 41.69 -5.11 9.96
CA GLY A 137 41.80 -4.54 8.61
C GLY A 137 40.75 -3.52 8.23
N MET A 138 39.81 -3.17 9.12
CA MET A 138 38.82 -2.13 8.84
C MET A 138 39.48 -0.76 8.61
N ARG A 139 38.90 0.02 7.71
CA ARG A 139 39.29 1.41 7.41
C ARG A 139 37.99 2.24 7.34
N PHE A 140 37.96 3.32 8.10
CA PHE A 140 36.79 4.22 8.20
C PHE A 140 37.03 5.49 7.37
N ASP A 141 36.13 5.75 6.44
CA ASP A 141 36.16 6.96 5.59
C ASP A 141 35.26 8.03 6.22
N LEU A 142 35.85 9.15 6.62
CA LEU A 142 35.17 10.26 7.29
C LEU A 142 34.56 11.28 6.31
N THR A 143 34.58 11.02 5.02
CA THR A 143 33.96 11.87 3.98
C THR A 143 32.49 12.11 4.27
N PHE A 144 31.80 11.18 4.97
CA PHE A 144 30.41 11.27 5.33
C PHE A 144 30.09 12.51 6.18
N VAL A 145 31.03 13.02 6.97
CA VAL A 145 30.79 14.17 7.87
C VAL A 145 30.37 15.39 7.05
N GLN A 146 31.22 15.74 6.05
CA GLN A 146 30.91 16.88 5.18
C GLN A 146 29.70 16.62 4.31
N GLU A 147 29.57 15.40 3.74
CA GLU A 147 28.43 15.02 2.90
C GLU A 147 27.11 15.20 3.65
N PHE A 148 26.98 14.60 4.85
CA PHE A 148 25.75 14.67 5.63
C PHE A 148 25.44 16.06 6.13
N GLN A 149 26.48 16.79 6.57
CA GLN A 149 26.38 18.19 7.04
C GLN A 149 25.81 19.11 5.95
N ASP A 150 26.36 19.00 4.74
CA ASP A 150 25.91 19.81 3.59
C ASP A 150 24.50 19.39 3.16
N PHE A 151 24.19 18.10 3.21
CA PHE A 151 22.88 17.59 2.81
C PHE A 151 21.75 18.04 3.73
N ILE A 152 21.96 18.04 5.06
CA ILE A 152 20.93 18.43 6.02
C ILE A 152 20.85 19.95 6.26
N LYS A 153 21.81 20.71 5.76
CA LYS A 153 21.86 22.16 5.94
C LYS A 153 20.59 22.84 5.46
N GLY A 154 19.91 23.56 6.35
CA GLY A 154 18.66 24.27 6.04
C GLY A 154 17.43 23.38 5.85
N LYS A 155 17.52 22.08 6.15
CA LYS A 155 16.36 21.17 6.15
C LYS A 155 15.51 21.38 7.41
N ALA A 156 14.19 21.27 7.25
CA ALA A 156 13.27 21.26 8.38
C ALA A 156 13.37 19.92 9.16
N PRO A 157 13.01 19.90 10.45
CA PRO A 157 13.10 18.67 11.25
C PRO A 157 12.29 17.49 10.70
N ASP A 158 11.12 17.73 10.10
CA ASP A 158 10.33 16.69 9.43
C ASP A 158 10.98 16.21 8.12
N GLU A 159 11.79 17.02 7.43
CA GLU A 159 12.64 16.57 6.32
C GLU A 159 13.75 15.64 6.82
N ILE A 160 14.40 16.00 7.94
CA ILE A 160 15.43 15.16 8.59
C ILE A 160 14.86 13.83 9.02
N PHE A 161 13.63 13.80 9.56
CA PHE A 161 12.92 12.56 9.90
C PHE A 161 12.87 11.59 8.72
N PHE A 162 12.50 12.03 7.52
CA PHE A 162 12.45 11.17 6.34
C PHE A 162 13.84 10.82 5.81
N ILE A 163 14.82 11.73 5.87
CA ILE A 163 16.22 11.46 5.48
C ILE A 163 16.78 10.30 6.30
N LEU A 164 16.63 10.34 7.61
CA LEU A 164 17.10 9.28 8.51
C LEU A 164 16.37 7.94 8.26
N ARG A 165 15.08 7.97 7.96
CA ARG A 165 14.34 6.75 7.59
C ARG A 165 14.86 6.12 6.30
N PHE A 166 15.22 6.93 5.31
CA PHE A 166 15.78 6.42 4.05
C PHE A 166 17.19 5.86 4.25
N LEU A 167 18.05 6.53 5.01
CA LEU A 167 19.34 6.00 5.43
C LEU A 167 19.21 4.69 6.20
N HIS A 168 18.30 4.65 7.16
CA HIS A 168 18.00 3.45 7.92
C HIS A 168 17.49 2.31 7.02
N SER A 169 16.64 2.62 6.03
CA SER A 169 16.19 1.66 5.03
C SER A 169 17.34 1.06 4.22
N VAL A 170 18.29 1.88 3.82
CA VAL A 170 19.52 1.44 3.11
C VAL A 170 20.32 0.48 4.00
N LEU A 171 20.56 0.84 5.26
CA LEU A 171 21.31 0.02 6.18
C LEU A 171 20.64 -1.34 6.43
N VAL A 172 19.36 -1.33 6.81
CA VAL A 172 18.62 -2.56 7.14
C VAL A 172 18.51 -3.49 5.95
N ASP A 173 18.27 -2.96 4.74
CA ASP A 173 18.17 -3.82 3.55
C ASP A 173 19.52 -4.42 3.17
N SER A 174 20.61 -3.64 3.26
CA SER A 174 21.98 -4.10 2.98
C SER A 174 22.43 -5.21 3.93
N ASP A 175 22.21 -5.05 5.24
CA ASP A 175 22.52 -6.06 6.25
C ASP A 175 21.72 -7.35 6.02
N HIS A 176 20.42 -7.22 5.76
CA HIS A 176 19.57 -8.37 5.44
C HIS A 176 19.97 -9.11 4.16
N ILE A 177 20.40 -8.39 3.11
CA ILE A 177 20.87 -8.98 1.86
C ILE A 177 22.13 -9.80 2.12
N ASP A 178 23.14 -9.23 2.79
CA ASP A 178 24.38 -9.91 3.05
C ASP A 178 24.18 -11.12 3.97
N THR A 179 23.44 -10.96 5.05
CA THR A 179 23.07 -12.06 5.96
C THR A 179 22.30 -13.17 5.23
N SER A 180 21.34 -12.83 4.37
CA SER A 180 20.61 -13.82 3.56
C SER A 180 21.51 -14.56 2.59
N ASN A 181 22.46 -13.86 1.95
CA ASN A 181 23.40 -14.48 1.02
C ASN A 181 24.36 -15.46 1.72
N HIS A 182 24.71 -15.19 2.97
CA HIS A 182 25.52 -16.10 3.79
C HIS A 182 24.74 -17.37 4.16
N PHE A 183 23.51 -17.25 4.66
CA PHE A 183 22.69 -18.39 5.10
C PHE A 183 22.12 -19.21 3.94
N TYR A 184 21.84 -18.55 2.80
CA TYR A 184 21.23 -19.19 1.61
C TYR A 184 22.09 -19.01 0.35
N PRO A 185 23.29 -19.59 0.28
CA PRO A 185 24.27 -19.34 -0.79
C PRO A 185 23.81 -19.79 -2.18
N TYR A 186 22.80 -20.65 -2.28
CA TYR A 186 22.20 -21.09 -3.54
C TYR A 186 21.10 -20.14 -4.06
N PHE A 187 20.71 -19.15 -3.27
CA PHE A 187 19.68 -18.17 -3.59
C PHE A 187 20.19 -16.76 -3.37
N GLN A 188 21.35 -16.47 -3.94
CA GLN A 188 21.95 -15.13 -3.81
C GLN A 188 21.00 -14.06 -4.33
N TYR A 189 21.00 -12.93 -3.66
CA TYR A 189 20.29 -11.75 -4.09
C TYR A 189 20.89 -11.21 -5.39
N VAL A 190 20.04 -10.96 -6.38
CA VAL A 190 20.41 -10.31 -7.65
C VAL A 190 19.52 -9.10 -7.83
N GLU A 191 20.12 -7.95 -8.06
CA GLU A 191 19.40 -6.71 -8.37
C GLU A 191 18.68 -6.85 -9.70
N ASN A 192 17.36 -6.63 -9.69
CA ASN A 192 16.54 -6.65 -10.90
C ASN A 192 16.58 -5.28 -11.57
N LYS A 193 17.49 -5.12 -12.51
CA LYS A 193 17.71 -3.84 -13.22
C LYS A 193 16.57 -3.53 -14.18
N THR A 194 16.14 -2.27 -14.19
CA THR A 194 15.12 -1.75 -15.09
C THR A 194 15.69 -1.58 -16.49
N ASN A 195 15.07 -2.22 -17.49
CA ASN A 195 15.29 -1.94 -18.90
C ASN A 195 14.10 -1.15 -19.45
N ILE A 196 14.13 0.16 -19.25
CA ILE A 196 13.00 1.04 -19.54
C ILE A 196 12.65 1.07 -21.03
N ASP A 197 13.65 1.01 -21.93
CA ASP A 197 13.41 1.05 -23.38
C ASP A 197 12.60 -0.17 -23.82
N LYS A 198 13.02 -1.36 -23.39
CA LYS A 198 12.28 -2.59 -23.68
C LYS A 198 10.88 -2.58 -23.08
N MET A 199 10.71 -1.99 -21.90
CA MET A 199 9.38 -1.88 -21.28
C MET A 199 8.46 -0.94 -22.06
N ILE A 200 8.99 0.13 -22.64
CA ILE A 200 8.23 1.01 -23.55
C ILE A 200 7.85 0.26 -24.81
N ASP A 201 8.78 -0.45 -25.44
CA ASP A 201 8.50 -1.24 -26.65
C ASP A 201 7.39 -2.29 -26.41
N ASP A 202 7.46 -3.03 -25.28
CA ASP A 202 6.43 -4.01 -24.91
C ASP A 202 5.05 -3.31 -24.67
N TYR A 203 5.04 -2.13 -24.03
CA TYR A 203 3.83 -1.35 -23.83
C TYR A 203 3.24 -0.82 -25.13
N ASP A 204 4.05 -0.27 -26.02
CA ASP A 204 3.60 0.26 -27.31
C ASP A 204 3.05 -0.84 -28.21
N LEU A 205 3.69 -2.03 -28.20
CA LEU A 205 3.17 -3.20 -28.89
C LEU A 205 1.79 -3.59 -28.36
N PHE A 206 1.64 -3.70 -27.04
CA PHE A 206 0.34 -3.97 -26.41
C PHE A 206 -0.71 -2.92 -26.79
N GLN A 207 -0.33 -1.62 -26.81
CA GLN A 207 -1.24 -0.55 -27.21
C GLN A 207 -1.67 -0.64 -28.67
N SER A 208 -0.82 -1.13 -29.57
CA SER A 208 -1.12 -1.28 -31.00
C SER A 208 -2.21 -2.32 -31.30
N GLU A 209 -2.44 -3.25 -30.36
CA GLU A 209 -3.48 -4.28 -30.48
C GLU A 209 -4.90 -3.74 -30.18
N PHE A 210 -5.01 -2.56 -29.52
CA PHE A 210 -6.30 -1.96 -29.23
C PHE A 210 -6.92 -1.35 -30.47
N LYS A 211 -8.09 -1.87 -30.87
CA LYS A 211 -8.89 -1.35 -31.97
C LYS A 211 -9.92 -0.35 -31.44
N CYS A 212 -9.93 0.85 -31.98
CA CYS A 212 -11.01 1.81 -31.74
C CYS A 212 -12.31 1.29 -32.36
N ARG A 213 -13.28 0.91 -31.54
CA ARG A 213 -14.56 0.33 -31.97
C ARG A 213 -15.71 1.32 -31.90
N ASN A 214 -15.58 2.35 -31.07
CA ASN A 214 -16.60 3.35 -30.81
C ASN A 214 -15.97 4.71 -30.43
N GLU A 215 -16.78 5.74 -30.27
CA GLU A 215 -16.35 7.09 -29.92
C GLU A 215 -15.62 7.16 -28.58
N ILE A 216 -15.99 6.29 -27.62
CA ILE A 216 -15.34 6.22 -26.30
C ILE A 216 -13.89 5.75 -26.43
N ASP A 217 -13.62 4.78 -27.30
CA ASP A 217 -12.26 4.30 -27.54
C ASP A 217 -11.37 5.35 -28.21
N VAL A 218 -11.96 6.19 -29.07
CA VAL A 218 -11.27 7.36 -29.65
C VAL A 218 -10.89 8.34 -28.57
N LEU A 219 -11.83 8.73 -27.69
CA LEU A 219 -11.58 9.64 -26.58
C LEU A 219 -10.52 9.09 -25.60
N ARG A 220 -10.57 7.79 -25.29
CA ARG A 220 -9.53 7.12 -24.47
C ARG A 220 -8.15 7.23 -25.10
N THR A 221 -8.08 7.11 -26.42
CA THR A 221 -6.81 7.24 -27.16
C THR A 221 -6.30 8.67 -27.14
N GLU A 222 -7.19 9.65 -27.31
CA GLU A 222 -6.84 11.08 -27.19
C GLU A 222 -6.30 11.41 -25.79
N ILE A 223 -7.02 11.03 -24.73
CA ILE A 223 -6.59 11.24 -23.34
C ILE A 223 -5.22 10.61 -23.09
N LYS A 224 -5.02 9.35 -23.55
CA LYS A 224 -3.74 8.67 -23.43
C LYS A 224 -2.62 9.47 -24.10
N ASN A 225 -2.84 9.95 -25.32
CA ASN A 225 -1.82 10.70 -26.06
C ASN A 225 -1.47 12.03 -25.37
N VAL A 226 -2.48 12.75 -24.82
CA VAL A 226 -2.25 13.97 -24.03
C VAL A 226 -1.38 13.66 -22.82
N ILE A 227 -1.71 12.63 -22.05
CA ILE A 227 -0.96 12.24 -20.86
C ILE A 227 0.49 11.85 -21.20
N ILE A 228 0.70 11.07 -22.27
CA ILE A 228 2.05 10.67 -22.69
C ILE A 228 2.85 11.88 -23.19
N ASN A 229 2.24 12.78 -23.95
CA ASN A 229 2.92 13.99 -24.41
C ASN A 229 3.34 14.89 -23.23
N ASN A 230 2.60 14.90 -22.13
CA ASN A 230 2.94 15.64 -20.92
C ASN A 230 3.92 14.89 -20.00
N SER A 231 4.48 13.75 -20.42
CA SER A 231 5.49 12.99 -19.65
C SER A 231 6.92 13.57 -19.76
N PHE A 232 7.19 14.42 -20.74
CA PHE A 232 8.52 14.97 -21.04
C PHE A 232 8.84 16.26 -20.26
N VAL A 233 8.55 16.23 -18.97
CA VAL A 233 8.80 17.33 -18.02
C VAL A 233 9.61 16.81 -16.85
N SER A 234 10.19 17.74 -16.06
CA SER A 234 10.98 17.35 -14.85
C SER A 234 10.10 16.69 -13.80
N THR A 235 10.75 15.96 -12.90
CA THR A 235 10.08 15.33 -11.74
C THR A 235 9.31 16.35 -10.92
N ASN A 236 8.06 16.02 -10.60
CA ASN A 236 7.15 16.89 -9.86
C ASN A 236 6.03 16.07 -9.19
N ILE A 237 5.09 16.76 -8.56
CA ILE A 237 3.80 16.22 -8.17
C ILE A 237 2.81 16.56 -9.27
N PHE A 238 2.16 15.54 -9.83
CA PHE A 238 1.17 15.66 -10.88
C PHE A 238 -0.22 15.27 -10.39
N THR A 239 -1.25 15.85 -11.00
CA THR A 239 -2.62 15.34 -10.94
C THR A 239 -3.01 14.74 -12.28
N MET A 240 -3.79 13.67 -12.25
CA MET A 240 -4.40 13.04 -13.42
C MET A 240 -5.90 12.98 -13.17
N THR A 241 -6.61 14.02 -13.61
CA THR A 241 -8.05 14.17 -13.41
C THR A 241 -8.80 13.58 -14.60
N ALA A 242 -9.30 12.35 -14.46
CA ALA A 242 -10.03 11.67 -15.53
C ALA A 242 -11.21 10.87 -14.99
N THR A 243 -12.34 10.90 -15.70
CA THR A 243 -13.57 10.20 -15.33
C THR A 243 -13.36 8.69 -15.21
N THR A 244 -14.28 8.02 -14.52
CA THR A 244 -14.30 6.56 -14.45
C THR A 244 -14.47 5.96 -15.84
N GLY A 245 -13.67 4.92 -16.15
CA GLY A 245 -13.68 4.29 -17.47
C GLY A 245 -12.89 5.01 -18.58
N ALA A 246 -12.19 6.11 -18.29
CA ALA A 246 -11.28 6.78 -19.23
C ALA A 246 -9.97 6.01 -19.49
N GLY A 247 -9.73 4.89 -18.82
CA GLY A 247 -8.50 4.10 -18.99
C GLY A 247 -7.33 4.58 -18.13
N LYS A 248 -7.59 5.28 -17.00
CA LYS A 248 -6.59 5.85 -16.10
C LYS A 248 -5.41 4.93 -15.79
N THR A 249 -5.67 3.68 -15.43
CA THR A 249 -4.63 2.70 -15.05
C THR A 249 -3.62 2.47 -16.17
N ASN A 250 -4.11 2.32 -17.41
CA ASN A 250 -3.27 2.10 -18.59
C ASN A 250 -2.55 3.38 -19.03
N CYS A 251 -3.23 4.52 -19.01
CA CYS A 251 -2.63 5.83 -19.29
C CYS A 251 -1.54 6.18 -18.27
N GLY A 252 -1.79 5.87 -16.99
CA GLY A 252 -0.82 6.05 -15.90
C GLY A 252 0.45 5.22 -16.10
N LEU A 253 0.33 3.98 -16.61
CA LEU A 253 1.50 3.17 -16.97
C LEU A 253 2.30 3.81 -18.11
N GLY A 254 1.62 4.25 -19.19
CA GLY A 254 2.26 4.94 -20.31
C GLY A 254 3.00 6.19 -19.86
N PHE A 255 2.35 7.04 -19.05
CA PHE A 255 3.01 8.21 -18.44
C PHE A 255 4.25 7.79 -17.65
N ALA A 256 4.09 6.86 -16.71
CA ALA A 256 5.16 6.45 -15.81
C ALA A 256 6.38 5.89 -16.56
N LEU A 257 6.17 5.13 -17.63
CA LEU A 257 7.25 4.59 -18.47
C LEU A 257 8.01 5.71 -19.20
N HIS A 258 7.31 6.55 -19.96
CA HIS A 258 7.95 7.63 -20.74
C HIS A 258 8.59 8.68 -19.83
N HIS A 259 7.91 9.04 -18.72
CA HIS A 259 8.44 9.98 -17.73
C HIS A 259 9.68 9.43 -17.01
N SER A 260 9.68 8.14 -16.66
CA SER A 260 10.84 7.49 -16.06
C SER A 260 12.04 7.45 -16.99
N LYS A 261 11.83 7.19 -18.28
CA LYS A 261 12.90 7.28 -19.28
C LYS A 261 13.47 8.69 -19.37
N HIS A 262 12.61 9.71 -19.47
CA HIS A 262 13.02 11.11 -19.60
C HIS A 262 13.84 11.60 -18.39
N ASN A 263 13.45 11.20 -17.18
CA ASN A 263 14.04 11.65 -15.91
C ASN A 263 15.01 10.65 -15.27
N ASN A 264 15.40 9.57 -15.97
CA ASN A 264 16.27 8.49 -15.45
C ASN A 264 15.76 7.89 -14.13
N LEU A 265 14.45 7.77 -13.96
CA LEU A 265 13.88 7.13 -12.79
C LEU A 265 14.05 5.60 -12.88
N GLN A 266 14.30 4.98 -11.74
CA GLN A 266 14.71 3.57 -11.70
C GLN A 266 13.55 2.61 -11.42
N LYS A 267 12.42 3.13 -10.93
CA LYS A 267 11.31 2.32 -10.44
C LYS A 267 9.97 2.99 -10.69
N ILE A 268 8.96 2.15 -10.96
CA ILE A 268 7.56 2.58 -11.06
C ILE A 268 6.77 1.87 -9.96
N VAL A 269 5.99 2.62 -9.19
CA VAL A 269 5.14 2.07 -8.12
C VAL A 269 3.70 2.48 -8.38
N PHE A 270 2.84 1.49 -8.65
CA PHE A 270 1.40 1.68 -8.76
C PHE A 270 0.73 1.34 -7.44
N VAL A 271 -0.07 2.26 -6.94
CA VAL A 271 -0.71 2.15 -5.63
C VAL A 271 -2.22 2.21 -5.81
N GLN A 272 -2.88 1.13 -5.41
CA GLN A 272 -4.32 0.95 -5.50
C GLN A 272 -4.98 1.03 -4.11
N PRO A 273 -6.24 1.47 -4.00
CA PRO A 273 -6.91 1.56 -2.70
C PRO A 273 -7.25 0.20 -2.10
N PHE A 274 -7.51 -0.83 -2.94
CA PHE A 274 -8.00 -2.14 -2.50
C PHE A 274 -7.22 -3.29 -3.16
N THR A 275 -7.12 -4.43 -2.46
CA THR A 275 -6.41 -5.63 -2.93
C THR A 275 -6.97 -6.20 -4.23
N SER A 276 -8.30 -6.23 -4.39
CA SER A 276 -8.95 -6.76 -5.60
C SER A 276 -8.57 -6.02 -6.88
N ILE A 277 -8.34 -4.70 -6.78
CA ILE A 277 -7.89 -3.89 -7.92
C ILE A 277 -6.40 -4.09 -8.15
N THR A 278 -5.63 -4.27 -7.07
CA THR A 278 -4.20 -4.55 -7.14
C THR A 278 -3.95 -5.82 -7.94
N ASP A 279 -4.69 -6.91 -7.66
CA ASP A 279 -4.63 -8.19 -8.40
C ASP A 279 -4.92 -7.99 -9.90
N GLN A 280 -5.99 -7.26 -10.22
CA GLN A 280 -6.40 -7.00 -11.60
C GLN A 280 -5.35 -6.17 -12.35
N THR A 281 -4.86 -5.09 -11.72
CA THR A 281 -3.84 -4.21 -12.30
C THR A 281 -2.53 -4.97 -12.51
N ALA A 282 -2.09 -5.74 -11.50
CA ALA A 282 -0.89 -6.55 -11.60
C ALA A 282 -0.99 -7.60 -12.71
N SER A 283 -2.12 -8.29 -12.81
CA SER A 283 -2.36 -9.28 -13.87
C SER A 283 -2.33 -8.65 -15.25
N THR A 284 -2.95 -7.47 -15.42
CA THR A 284 -2.91 -6.72 -16.68
C THR A 284 -1.48 -6.33 -17.04
N TYR A 285 -0.72 -5.76 -16.10
CA TYR A 285 0.66 -5.36 -16.38
C TYR A 285 1.57 -6.57 -16.63
N GLN A 286 1.39 -7.68 -15.91
CA GLN A 286 2.13 -8.93 -16.17
C GLN A 286 1.86 -9.49 -17.57
N SER A 287 0.69 -9.23 -18.18
CA SER A 287 0.38 -9.64 -19.54
C SER A 287 1.07 -8.78 -20.61
N ILE A 288 1.43 -7.53 -20.27
CA ILE A 288 2.12 -6.60 -21.19
C ILE A 288 3.58 -7.00 -21.36
N PHE A 289 4.27 -7.32 -20.25
CA PHE A 289 5.71 -7.52 -20.26
C PHE A 289 6.09 -9.00 -20.42
N GLN A 290 7.00 -9.27 -21.37
CA GLN A 290 7.50 -10.63 -21.61
C GLN A 290 8.29 -11.19 -20.41
N ASN A 291 9.05 -10.34 -19.72
CA ASN A 291 9.80 -10.76 -18.54
C ASN A 291 8.90 -10.78 -17.30
N LYS A 292 8.68 -11.98 -16.77
CA LYS A 292 7.81 -12.22 -15.60
C LYS A 292 8.31 -11.58 -14.29
N THR A 293 9.57 -11.16 -14.22
CA THR A 293 10.14 -10.46 -13.05
C THR A 293 10.02 -8.94 -13.14
N THR A 294 9.45 -8.40 -14.22
CA THR A 294 9.26 -6.96 -14.40
C THR A 294 8.22 -6.40 -13.44
N VAL A 295 7.14 -7.15 -13.20
CA VAL A 295 6.01 -6.69 -12.36
C VAL A 295 5.91 -7.53 -11.10
N LEU A 296 6.08 -6.87 -9.96
CA LEU A 296 5.87 -7.44 -8.63
C LEU A 296 4.52 -6.97 -8.09
N GLU A 297 3.66 -7.92 -7.77
CA GLU A 297 2.46 -7.70 -6.99
C GLU A 297 2.76 -7.87 -5.50
N HIS A 298 2.39 -6.88 -4.67
CA HIS A 298 2.64 -6.92 -3.23
C HIS A 298 1.49 -6.34 -2.41
N HIS A 299 0.72 -7.23 -1.77
CA HIS A 299 -0.30 -6.89 -0.76
C HIS A 299 -0.50 -8.07 0.21
N SER A 300 -1.42 -7.94 1.16
CA SER A 300 -1.62 -8.91 2.26
C SER A 300 -2.16 -10.28 1.81
N VAL A 301 -2.78 -10.36 0.62
CA VAL A 301 -3.42 -11.57 0.08
C VAL A 301 -2.98 -11.77 -1.37
N VAL A 302 -1.84 -12.43 -1.58
CA VAL A 302 -1.37 -12.75 -2.94
C VAL A 302 -1.74 -14.19 -3.27
N ASN A 303 -2.53 -14.39 -4.33
CA ASN A 303 -2.85 -15.70 -4.89
C ASN A 303 -1.77 -16.12 -5.88
N GLU A 304 -1.04 -17.21 -5.61
CA GLU A 304 -0.01 -17.71 -6.50
C GLU A 304 -0.50 -18.87 -7.38
N LYS A 305 -0.15 -18.80 -8.65
CA LYS A 305 -0.49 -19.83 -9.64
C LYS A 305 0.70 -20.65 -10.13
N ASP A 306 1.99 -20.23 -9.90
CA ASP A 306 3.16 -20.88 -10.49
C ASP A 306 4.37 -20.95 -9.54
N GLY A 307 4.80 -22.15 -9.18
CA GLY A 307 5.82 -22.46 -8.16
C GLY A 307 7.27 -21.97 -8.42
N VAL A 308 7.68 -21.65 -9.66
CA VAL A 308 9.06 -21.20 -9.97
C VAL A 308 9.27 -19.72 -9.63
N ASN A 309 8.23 -18.90 -9.74
CA ASN A 309 8.27 -17.47 -9.42
C ASN A 309 8.04 -17.15 -7.93
N GLU A 310 7.67 -18.14 -7.12
CA GLU A 310 7.34 -17.95 -5.70
C GLU A 310 8.52 -17.45 -4.89
N LYS A 311 9.67 -18.09 -5.01
CA LYS A 311 10.86 -17.73 -4.24
C LYS A 311 11.37 -16.34 -4.60
N TRP A 312 11.30 -15.98 -5.89
CA TRP A 312 11.64 -14.61 -6.31
C TRP A 312 10.66 -13.60 -5.73
N ARG A 313 9.34 -13.81 -5.86
CA ARG A 313 8.30 -12.89 -5.36
C ARG A 313 8.42 -12.69 -3.85
N SER A 314 8.59 -13.76 -3.09
CA SER A 314 8.75 -13.69 -1.64
C SER A 314 9.96 -12.84 -1.22
N LYS A 315 11.09 -12.96 -1.91
CA LYS A 315 12.28 -12.14 -1.65
C LYS A 315 12.09 -10.70 -2.16
N ALA A 316 11.60 -10.54 -3.39
CA ALA A 316 11.41 -9.23 -4.00
C ALA A 316 10.37 -8.37 -3.25
N SER A 317 9.36 -8.99 -2.64
CA SER A 317 8.34 -8.26 -1.87
C SER A 317 8.88 -7.62 -0.59
N GLN A 318 9.97 -8.15 -0.02
CA GLN A 318 10.57 -7.62 1.20
C GLN A 318 11.20 -6.24 1.00
N ASN A 319 11.81 -6.00 -0.17
CA ASN A 319 12.48 -4.74 -0.50
C ASN A 319 12.08 -4.14 -1.86
N TRP A 320 11.01 -4.66 -2.47
CA TRP A 320 10.51 -4.21 -3.77
C TRP A 320 11.53 -4.26 -4.91
N ASN A 321 12.29 -5.36 -4.99
CA ASN A 321 13.27 -5.59 -6.04
C ASN A 321 12.63 -6.00 -7.37
N ALA A 322 11.90 -5.06 -7.99
CA ALA A 322 11.29 -5.20 -9.31
C ALA A 322 11.20 -3.82 -9.99
N PRO A 323 11.27 -3.72 -11.33
CA PRO A 323 11.09 -2.47 -12.06
C PRO A 323 9.74 -1.81 -11.82
N ILE A 324 8.67 -2.60 -11.84
CA ILE A 324 7.29 -2.16 -11.54
C ILE A 324 6.80 -2.89 -10.29
N VAL A 325 6.28 -2.14 -9.34
CA VAL A 325 5.60 -2.67 -8.15
C VAL A 325 4.14 -2.23 -8.17
N VAL A 326 3.21 -3.17 -8.12
CA VAL A 326 1.79 -2.91 -7.94
C VAL A 326 1.41 -3.28 -6.51
N SER A 327 0.96 -2.30 -5.74
CA SER A 327 0.73 -2.47 -4.31
C SER A 327 -0.50 -1.71 -3.83
N THR A 328 -0.85 -1.86 -2.55
CA THR A 328 -1.95 -1.13 -1.95
C THR A 328 -1.49 0.17 -1.30
N MET A 329 -2.42 1.12 -1.17
CA MET A 329 -2.20 2.37 -0.44
C MET A 329 -1.74 2.12 1.00
N VAL A 330 -2.30 1.11 1.66
CA VAL A 330 -1.89 0.69 3.00
C VAL A 330 -0.40 0.29 3.04
N GLN A 331 0.04 -0.54 2.08
CA GLN A 331 1.44 -1.00 2.03
C GLN A 331 2.44 0.14 1.80
N LEU A 332 2.13 1.07 0.88
CA LEU A 332 3.00 2.21 0.64
C LEU A 332 3.01 3.17 1.83
N LEU A 333 1.84 3.69 2.19
CA LEU A 333 1.74 4.78 3.13
C LEU A 333 2.10 4.36 4.56
N GLU A 334 1.68 3.16 5.00
CA GLU A 334 2.15 2.64 6.29
C GLU A 334 3.67 2.41 6.30
N SER A 335 4.28 1.94 5.19
CA SER A 335 5.74 1.79 5.14
C SER A 335 6.48 3.13 5.29
N LEU A 336 5.90 4.25 4.84
CA LEU A 336 6.49 5.58 5.02
C LEU A 336 6.55 6.00 6.49
N PHE A 337 5.69 5.47 7.37
CA PHE A 337 5.56 5.90 8.75
C PHE A 337 5.76 4.78 9.78
N ASP A 338 5.59 3.51 9.41
CA ASP A 338 5.80 2.37 10.31
C ASP A 338 7.29 2.24 10.68
N ASN A 339 7.56 1.81 11.92
CA ASN A 339 8.92 1.77 12.46
C ASN A 339 9.56 0.36 12.44
N LYS A 340 8.83 -0.65 11.96
CA LYS A 340 9.34 -2.04 11.89
C LYS A 340 10.33 -2.22 10.74
N PRO A 341 11.49 -2.87 10.98
CA PRO A 341 12.49 -3.12 9.93
C PRO A 341 11.92 -3.75 8.66
N SER A 342 11.02 -4.73 8.80
CA SER A 342 10.35 -5.41 7.66
C SER A 342 9.51 -4.47 6.77
N LYS A 343 9.03 -3.35 7.32
CA LYS A 343 8.29 -2.32 6.57
C LYS A 343 9.22 -1.27 5.97
N ILE A 344 10.29 -0.95 6.67
CA ILE A 344 11.25 0.10 6.29
C ILE A 344 12.14 -0.32 5.13
N ARG A 345 12.55 -1.59 5.02
CA ARG A 345 13.51 -2.10 4.01
C ARG A 345 13.29 -1.65 2.56
N LYS A 346 12.07 -1.33 2.20
CA LYS A 346 11.70 -0.93 0.83
C LYS A 346 11.76 0.58 0.57
N LEU A 347 11.90 1.43 1.61
CA LEU A 347 11.75 2.89 1.47
C LEU A 347 12.80 3.50 0.55
N HIS A 348 14.07 3.10 0.65
CA HIS A 348 15.14 3.62 -0.19
C HIS A 348 14.88 3.41 -1.69
N ARG A 349 14.02 2.42 -2.04
CA ARG A 349 13.60 2.13 -3.42
C ARG A 349 12.59 3.14 -3.97
N LEU A 350 12.04 4.00 -3.13
CA LEU A 350 11.16 5.09 -3.54
C LEU A 350 11.93 6.32 -4.03
N ALA A 351 13.22 6.42 -3.74
CA ALA A 351 14.08 7.44 -4.33
C ALA A 351 14.26 7.19 -5.84
N ASN A 352 14.25 8.26 -6.64
CA ASN A 352 14.28 8.18 -8.10
C ASN A 352 13.19 7.25 -8.68
N ALA A 353 11.98 7.31 -8.14
CA ALA A 353 10.85 6.50 -8.57
C ALA A 353 9.71 7.37 -9.13
N CYS A 354 8.84 6.77 -9.94
CA CYS A 354 7.54 7.31 -10.31
C CYS A 354 6.45 6.56 -9.54
N ILE A 355 5.74 7.25 -8.66
CA ILE A 355 4.67 6.69 -7.82
C ILE A 355 3.33 7.20 -8.36
N VAL A 356 2.47 6.29 -8.81
CA VAL A 356 1.10 6.58 -9.25
C VAL A 356 0.15 6.12 -8.15
N LEU A 357 -0.50 7.07 -7.47
CA LEU A 357 -1.55 6.79 -6.49
C LEU A 357 -2.91 6.87 -7.19
N ASP A 358 -3.49 5.72 -7.45
CA ASP A 358 -4.84 5.64 -8.01
C ASP A 358 -5.88 5.82 -6.91
N GLU A 359 -6.99 6.48 -7.26
CA GLU A 359 -8.07 6.87 -6.34
C GLU A 359 -7.53 7.63 -5.10
N ALA A 360 -6.70 8.67 -5.36
CA ALA A 360 -6.03 9.46 -4.31
C ALA A 360 -6.99 10.07 -3.27
N GLN A 361 -8.28 10.28 -3.61
CA GLN A 361 -9.31 10.74 -2.67
C GLN A 361 -9.63 9.73 -1.57
N SER A 362 -9.16 8.47 -1.68
CA SER A 362 -9.34 7.45 -0.65
C SER A 362 -8.37 7.58 0.53
N ILE A 363 -7.46 8.56 0.50
CA ILE A 363 -6.62 8.90 1.67
C ILE A 363 -7.55 9.29 2.83
N PRO A 364 -7.46 8.62 4.00
CA PRO A 364 -8.32 8.94 5.15
C PRO A 364 -8.20 10.40 5.58
N LEU A 365 -9.33 11.04 5.89
CA LEU A 365 -9.40 12.47 6.24
C LEU A 365 -8.40 12.85 7.34
N ASN A 366 -8.29 12.05 8.38
CA ASN A 366 -7.39 12.27 9.52
C ASN A 366 -5.90 12.10 9.21
N LEU A 367 -5.55 11.61 8.03
CA LEU A 367 -4.18 11.36 7.56
C LEU A 367 -3.80 12.22 6.33
N VAL A 368 -4.69 13.10 5.86
CA VAL A 368 -4.45 13.91 4.65
C VAL A 368 -3.17 14.75 4.77
N LYS A 369 -3.05 15.57 5.83
CA LYS A 369 -1.86 16.43 5.99
C LYS A 369 -0.55 15.66 6.12
N PRO A 370 -0.39 14.67 7.02
CA PRO A 370 0.86 13.94 7.13
C PRO A 370 1.21 13.18 5.86
N THR A 371 0.23 12.61 5.15
CA THR A 371 0.46 11.93 3.87
C THR A 371 0.99 12.90 2.81
N LEU A 372 0.30 14.02 2.59
CA LEU A 372 0.70 15.00 1.57
C LEU A 372 2.04 15.67 1.91
N ASN A 373 2.35 15.86 3.20
CA ASN A 373 3.66 16.32 3.65
C ASN A 373 4.75 15.28 3.29
N ALA A 374 4.53 14.00 3.55
CA ALA A 374 5.47 12.94 3.20
C ALA A 374 5.70 12.85 1.68
N LEU A 375 4.64 12.89 0.88
CA LEU A 375 4.74 12.88 -0.59
C LEU A 375 5.52 14.10 -1.12
N SER A 376 5.32 15.27 -0.51
CA SER A 376 6.09 16.48 -0.83
C SER A 376 7.57 16.32 -0.51
N HIS A 377 7.92 15.64 0.60
CA HIS A 377 9.31 15.36 0.95
C HIS A 377 9.93 14.33 -0.01
N LEU A 378 9.20 13.28 -0.41
CA LEU A 378 9.67 12.33 -1.42
C LEU A 378 10.04 13.04 -2.73
N ASN A 379 9.17 13.94 -3.20
CA ASN A 379 9.44 14.70 -4.41
C ASN A 379 10.65 15.63 -4.24
N LYS A 380 10.68 16.44 -3.17
CA LYS A 380 11.69 17.47 -2.99
C LYS A 380 13.09 16.93 -2.68
N ILE A 381 13.18 15.84 -1.89
CA ILE A 381 14.46 15.36 -1.33
C ILE A 381 15.01 14.20 -2.16
N PHE A 382 14.13 13.30 -2.63
CA PHE A 382 14.51 12.01 -3.22
C PHE A 382 14.21 11.91 -4.70
N ASN A 383 13.93 13.03 -5.38
CA ASN A 383 13.66 13.09 -6.83
C ASN A 383 12.55 12.10 -7.25
N THR A 384 11.52 11.95 -6.43
CA THR A 384 10.42 11.04 -6.69
C THR A 384 9.28 11.77 -7.38
N THR A 385 8.85 11.29 -8.52
CA THR A 385 7.61 11.77 -9.18
C THR A 385 6.40 11.17 -8.49
N ILE A 386 5.40 12.00 -8.20
CA ILE A 386 4.12 11.58 -7.62
C ILE A 386 3.00 11.93 -8.59
N VAL A 387 2.15 10.97 -8.93
CA VAL A 387 0.94 11.19 -9.73
C VAL A 387 -0.29 10.87 -8.88
N LEU A 388 -1.10 11.88 -8.58
CA LEU A 388 -2.37 11.74 -7.86
C LEU A 388 -3.48 11.53 -8.88
N CYS A 389 -3.87 10.27 -9.07
CA CYS A 389 -4.82 9.85 -10.09
C CYS A 389 -6.22 9.68 -9.48
N THR A 390 -7.24 10.32 -10.06
CA THR A 390 -8.63 10.20 -9.58
C THR A 390 -9.63 10.78 -10.56
N ALA A 391 -10.90 10.32 -10.46
CA ALA A 391 -12.02 10.98 -11.13
C ALA A 391 -12.58 12.17 -10.31
N THR A 392 -12.27 12.20 -9.02
CA THR A 392 -12.83 13.16 -8.05
C THR A 392 -11.68 13.87 -7.34
N GLN A 393 -10.99 14.78 -8.05
CA GLN A 393 -9.76 15.40 -7.58
C GLN A 393 -10.01 16.28 -6.35
N PRO A 394 -9.48 15.91 -5.15
CA PRO A 394 -9.54 16.78 -3.99
C PRO A 394 -8.60 17.97 -4.14
N ASP A 395 -8.95 19.08 -3.48
CA ASP A 395 -8.13 20.28 -3.43
C ASP A 395 -6.89 20.08 -2.52
N PHE A 396 -5.96 19.23 -2.94
CA PHE A 396 -4.74 18.92 -2.20
C PHE A 396 -3.68 20.02 -2.26
N HIS A 397 -3.80 20.98 -3.18
CA HIS A 397 -2.74 21.97 -3.42
C HIS A 397 -2.41 22.82 -2.19
N LYS A 398 -3.35 23.04 -1.27
CA LYS A 398 -3.11 23.78 -0.01
C LYS A 398 -2.20 23.04 0.97
N TYR A 399 -2.09 21.71 0.84
CA TYR A 399 -1.37 20.84 1.76
C TYR A 399 -0.10 20.25 1.15
N LEU A 400 0.12 20.48 -0.15
CA LEU A 400 1.36 20.16 -0.85
C LEU A 400 2.30 21.36 -0.81
N LYS A 401 3.62 21.12 -0.69
CA LYS A 401 4.63 22.20 -0.69
C LYS A 401 4.76 22.87 -2.06
N ASN A 402 4.55 22.11 -3.14
CA ASN A 402 4.53 22.61 -4.51
C ASN A 402 3.14 22.42 -5.11
N ARG A 403 2.70 23.36 -5.94
CA ARG A 403 1.45 23.19 -6.68
C ARG A 403 1.59 22.03 -7.68
N PRO A 404 0.70 21.05 -7.65
CA PRO A 404 0.74 19.94 -8.61
C PRO A 404 0.44 20.45 -10.03
N VAL A 405 0.97 19.72 -11.03
CA VAL A 405 0.75 19.97 -12.44
C VAL A 405 -0.30 19.00 -12.97
N GLU A 406 -1.39 19.51 -13.56
CA GLU A 406 -2.39 18.65 -14.18
C GLU A 406 -1.87 18.06 -15.49
N LEU A 407 -2.06 16.75 -15.69
CA LEU A 407 -1.59 16.03 -16.88
C LEU A 407 -2.58 16.09 -18.05
N ILE A 408 -3.83 16.44 -17.79
CA ILE A 408 -4.88 16.50 -18.82
C ILE A 408 -5.37 17.93 -18.93
N ASP A 409 -4.82 18.66 -19.88
CA ASP A 409 -5.34 19.99 -20.22
C ASP A 409 -6.80 19.85 -20.66
N ASN A 410 -7.67 20.76 -20.19
CA ASN A 410 -9.11 20.78 -20.51
C ASN A 410 -9.85 19.48 -20.12
N PHE A 411 -9.51 18.87 -18.97
CA PHE A 411 -10.15 17.64 -18.50
C PHE A 411 -11.68 17.77 -18.39
N GLU A 412 -12.22 18.98 -18.15
CA GLU A 412 -13.66 19.26 -18.09
C GLU A 412 -14.37 18.90 -19.43
N GLU A 413 -13.71 19.11 -20.56
CA GLU A 413 -14.26 18.75 -21.87
C GLU A 413 -14.41 17.22 -22.01
N TYR A 414 -13.41 16.47 -21.55
CA TYR A 414 -13.47 15.00 -21.55
C TYR A 414 -14.53 14.46 -20.58
N PHE A 415 -14.74 15.12 -19.45
CA PHE A 415 -15.84 14.76 -18.54
C PHE A 415 -17.21 14.89 -19.23
N LYS A 416 -17.47 15.99 -19.91
CA LYS A 416 -18.73 16.19 -20.67
C LYS A 416 -18.89 15.17 -21.81
N LYS A 417 -17.83 14.90 -22.57
CA LYS A 417 -17.87 13.94 -23.69
C LYS A 417 -18.05 12.49 -23.21
N LEU A 418 -17.61 12.15 -22.01
CA LEU A 418 -17.71 10.82 -21.42
C LEU A 418 -18.88 10.69 -20.43
N GLU A 419 -19.75 11.68 -20.32
CA GLU A 419 -20.95 11.62 -19.50
C GLU A 419 -21.96 10.62 -20.08
N ARG A 420 -22.36 9.60 -19.31
CA ARG A 420 -23.13 8.44 -19.77
C ARG A 420 -24.34 8.08 -18.93
N ASN A 421 -24.50 8.72 -17.80
CA ASN A 421 -25.60 8.49 -16.86
C ASN A 421 -25.96 9.79 -16.16
N THR A 422 -27.07 9.79 -15.45
CA THR A 422 -27.50 10.91 -14.61
C THR A 422 -27.49 10.49 -13.14
N ILE A 423 -27.26 11.43 -12.24
CA ILE A 423 -27.33 11.23 -10.80
C ILE A 423 -28.53 12.05 -10.30
N CYS A 424 -29.49 11.37 -9.67
CA CYS A 424 -30.72 11.99 -9.17
C CYS A 424 -30.90 11.66 -7.68
N TYR A 425 -31.30 12.64 -6.89
CA TYR A 425 -31.63 12.42 -5.49
C TYR A 425 -33.12 12.18 -5.31
N ASN A 426 -33.48 11.05 -4.67
CA ASN A 426 -34.83 10.79 -4.26
C ASN A 426 -35.11 11.37 -2.86
N SER A 427 -35.98 12.37 -2.77
CA SER A 427 -36.32 13.05 -1.52
C SER A 427 -37.08 12.20 -0.51
N ASN A 428 -37.72 11.11 -0.98
CA ASN A 428 -38.44 10.18 -0.12
C ASN A 428 -37.46 9.14 0.46
N SER A 429 -37.38 9.05 1.78
CA SER A 429 -36.62 7.99 2.44
C SER A 429 -37.27 6.63 2.25
N TYR A 430 -36.45 5.61 2.03
CA TYR A 430 -36.95 4.22 1.94
C TYR A 430 -36.86 3.51 3.29
N SER A 431 -37.86 2.72 3.61
CA SER A 431 -37.68 1.57 4.50
C SER A 431 -37.03 0.41 3.73
N ILE A 432 -36.51 -0.60 4.44
CA ILE A 432 -35.95 -1.80 3.77
C ILE A 432 -37.00 -2.49 2.90
N ASP A 433 -38.26 -2.50 3.35
CA ASP A 433 -39.35 -3.12 2.64
C ASP A 433 -39.70 -2.40 1.34
N THR A 434 -39.88 -1.08 1.40
CA THR A 434 -40.18 -0.27 0.22
C THR A 434 -39.02 -0.26 -0.79
N LEU A 435 -37.79 -0.26 -0.32
CA LEU A 435 -36.62 -0.39 -1.20
C LEU A 435 -36.58 -1.76 -1.89
N ALA A 436 -36.85 -2.85 -1.15
CA ALA A 436 -36.86 -4.18 -1.73
C ALA A 436 -37.96 -4.32 -2.81
N ASP A 437 -39.14 -3.77 -2.57
CA ASP A 437 -40.25 -3.80 -3.54
C ASP A 437 -39.92 -2.97 -4.79
N GLU A 438 -39.30 -1.83 -4.64
CA GLU A 438 -38.78 -1.02 -5.76
C GLU A 438 -37.75 -1.80 -6.61
N LEU A 439 -36.78 -2.40 -5.98
CA LEU A 439 -35.72 -3.15 -6.67
C LEU A 439 -36.26 -4.35 -7.47
N LYS A 440 -37.33 -5.02 -7.00
CA LYS A 440 -38.00 -6.13 -7.70
C LYS A 440 -38.61 -5.73 -9.04
N SER A 441 -39.00 -4.46 -9.20
CA SER A 441 -39.64 -3.98 -10.42
C SER A 441 -38.71 -3.94 -11.64
N HIS A 442 -37.41 -4.08 -11.42
CA HIS A 442 -36.36 -3.92 -12.45
C HIS A 442 -35.73 -5.25 -12.84
N ASN A 443 -35.22 -5.35 -14.09
CA ASN A 443 -34.60 -6.56 -14.62
C ASN A 443 -33.13 -6.66 -14.20
N GLN A 444 -32.37 -5.57 -14.36
CA GLN A 444 -30.94 -5.51 -14.01
C GLN A 444 -30.67 -4.27 -13.17
N THR A 445 -30.35 -4.46 -11.88
CA THR A 445 -30.22 -3.35 -10.94
C THR A 445 -29.06 -3.57 -9.98
N LEU A 446 -28.29 -2.50 -9.78
CA LEU A 446 -27.26 -2.41 -8.76
C LEU A 446 -27.78 -1.55 -7.59
N CYS A 447 -27.77 -2.08 -6.38
CA CYS A 447 -28.05 -1.31 -5.17
C CYS A 447 -26.84 -1.33 -4.22
N ILE A 448 -26.31 -0.15 -3.90
CA ILE A 448 -25.15 0.00 -3.00
C ILE A 448 -25.58 0.68 -1.71
N VAL A 449 -25.27 0.04 -0.58
CA VAL A 449 -25.59 0.54 0.77
C VAL A 449 -24.32 0.70 1.63
N ASN A 450 -24.42 1.53 2.68
CA ASN A 450 -23.27 1.91 3.50
C ASN A 450 -22.86 0.83 4.52
N LYS A 451 -23.80 0.02 4.99
CA LYS A 451 -23.57 -0.95 6.08
C LYS A 451 -23.81 -2.40 5.62
N ARG A 452 -22.88 -3.28 5.98
CA ARG A 452 -22.96 -4.72 5.67
C ARG A 452 -24.23 -5.39 6.20
N LYS A 453 -24.68 -5.04 7.43
CA LYS A 453 -25.93 -5.54 8.01
C LYS A 453 -27.15 -5.16 7.19
N ILE A 454 -27.21 -3.93 6.69
CA ILE A 454 -28.31 -3.44 5.85
C ILE A 454 -28.34 -4.24 4.55
N ALA A 455 -27.18 -4.42 3.90
CA ALA A 455 -27.08 -5.23 2.69
C ALA A 455 -27.64 -6.65 2.89
N GLN A 456 -27.25 -7.30 4.01
CA GLN A 456 -27.77 -8.65 4.35
C GLN A 456 -29.28 -8.65 4.59
N HIS A 457 -29.84 -7.63 5.24
CA HIS A 457 -31.28 -7.53 5.47
C HIS A 457 -32.07 -7.38 4.16
N ILE A 458 -31.59 -6.53 3.25
CA ILE A 458 -32.22 -6.35 1.93
C ILE A 458 -32.17 -7.67 1.14
N VAL A 459 -31.03 -8.37 1.12
CA VAL A 459 -30.91 -9.67 0.44
C VAL A 459 -31.87 -10.71 1.02
N LYS A 460 -31.94 -10.84 2.35
CA LYS A 460 -32.87 -11.75 3.03
C LYS A 460 -34.30 -11.43 2.65
N LYS A 461 -34.70 -10.15 2.59
CA LYS A 461 -36.05 -9.73 2.21
C LYS A 461 -36.36 -10.06 0.75
N LEU A 462 -35.46 -9.77 -0.17
CA LEU A 462 -35.61 -10.07 -1.59
C LEU A 462 -35.73 -11.58 -1.85
N GLN A 463 -34.95 -12.41 -1.19
CA GLN A 463 -34.96 -13.87 -1.36
C GLN A 463 -36.20 -14.57 -0.80
N LEU A 464 -37.10 -13.86 -0.11
CA LEU A 464 -38.44 -14.39 0.25
C LEU A 464 -39.37 -14.54 -0.96
N SER A 465 -39.14 -13.78 -2.01
CA SER A 465 -39.99 -13.70 -3.21
C SER A 465 -39.26 -13.92 -4.52
N GLU A 466 -37.95 -13.75 -4.56
CA GLU A 466 -37.10 -13.85 -5.75
C GLU A 466 -36.18 -15.06 -5.68
N SER A 467 -35.76 -15.55 -6.83
CA SER A 467 -34.78 -16.66 -6.93
C SER A 467 -33.41 -16.27 -6.30
N LYS A 468 -32.81 -17.18 -5.57
CA LYS A 468 -31.45 -17.00 -5.03
C LYS A 468 -30.41 -16.75 -6.11
N ASP A 469 -30.64 -17.23 -7.32
CA ASP A 469 -29.74 -17.02 -8.44
C ASP A 469 -29.85 -15.62 -9.03
N GLU A 470 -30.97 -14.92 -8.83
CA GLU A 470 -31.22 -13.57 -9.34
C GLU A 470 -30.82 -12.48 -8.35
N VAL A 471 -30.88 -12.78 -7.05
CA VAL A 471 -30.48 -11.85 -5.97
C VAL A 471 -29.11 -12.20 -5.46
N LEU A 472 -28.13 -11.39 -5.85
CA LEU A 472 -26.73 -11.57 -5.46
C LEU A 472 -26.30 -10.54 -4.40
N HIS A 473 -25.35 -10.93 -3.57
CA HIS A 473 -24.73 -10.09 -2.55
C HIS A 473 -23.24 -9.91 -2.79
N LEU A 474 -22.70 -8.70 -2.54
CA LEU A 474 -21.28 -8.44 -2.59
C LEU A 474 -20.83 -7.52 -1.44
N SER A 475 -20.15 -8.07 -0.46
CA SER A 475 -19.58 -7.28 0.65
C SER A 475 -18.34 -7.94 1.27
N THR A 476 -17.72 -7.25 2.21
CA THR A 476 -16.56 -7.75 2.97
C THR A 476 -16.91 -8.77 4.07
N THR A 477 -18.19 -9.15 4.24
CA THR A 477 -18.58 -10.32 5.04
C THR A 477 -18.32 -11.63 4.31
N MET A 478 -18.03 -11.58 3.03
CA MET A 478 -17.71 -12.71 2.17
C MET A 478 -16.20 -12.87 2.02
N THR A 479 -15.73 -14.12 1.94
CA THR A 479 -14.34 -14.40 1.64
C THR A 479 -13.94 -13.88 0.25
N PRO A 480 -12.67 -13.56 -0.01
CA PRO A 480 -12.20 -13.18 -1.34
C PRO A 480 -12.60 -14.18 -2.43
N ASN A 481 -12.47 -15.48 -2.15
CA ASN A 481 -12.84 -16.54 -3.09
C ASN A 481 -14.34 -16.51 -3.44
N GLN A 482 -15.21 -16.32 -2.43
CA GLN A 482 -16.65 -16.20 -2.65
C GLN A 482 -16.99 -14.94 -3.46
N ARG A 483 -16.40 -13.77 -3.13
CA ARG A 483 -16.62 -12.55 -3.90
C ARG A 483 -16.26 -12.71 -5.38
N LYS A 484 -15.17 -13.43 -5.67
CA LYS A 484 -14.76 -13.74 -7.04
C LYS A 484 -15.84 -14.56 -7.77
N LYS A 485 -16.35 -15.63 -7.15
CA LYS A 485 -17.43 -16.46 -7.70
C LYS A 485 -18.72 -15.63 -7.98
N VAL A 486 -19.05 -14.71 -7.07
CA VAL A 486 -20.19 -13.80 -7.26
C VAL A 486 -19.99 -12.88 -8.45
N LEU A 487 -18.82 -12.27 -8.58
CA LEU A 487 -18.51 -11.37 -9.71
C LEU A 487 -18.50 -12.11 -11.05
N GLU A 488 -18.03 -13.34 -11.10
CA GLU A 488 -18.12 -14.20 -12.29
C GLU A 488 -19.59 -14.44 -12.70
N ASN A 489 -20.49 -14.69 -11.72
CA ASN A 489 -21.91 -14.83 -11.97
C ASN A 489 -22.56 -13.50 -12.41
N VAL A 490 -22.20 -12.38 -11.79
CA VAL A 490 -22.64 -11.03 -12.20
C VAL A 490 -22.30 -10.77 -13.67
N HIS A 491 -21.05 -11.01 -14.06
CA HIS A 491 -20.60 -10.82 -15.45
C HIS A 491 -21.36 -11.73 -16.42
N TYR A 492 -21.57 -13.00 -16.05
CA TYR A 492 -22.33 -13.94 -16.88
C TYR A 492 -23.76 -13.47 -17.11
N ARG A 493 -24.45 -13.02 -16.04
CA ARG A 493 -25.84 -12.57 -16.12
C ARG A 493 -26.00 -11.27 -16.93
N LEU A 494 -25.14 -10.28 -16.67
CA LEU A 494 -25.14 -9.02 -17.43
C LEU A 494 -24.86 -9.26 -18.92
N LYS A 495 -23.90 -10.11 -19.24
CA LYS A 495 -23.54 -10.43 -20.64
C LYS A 495 -24.65 -11.14 -21.41
N ASN A 496 -25.46 -11.95 -20.71
CA ASN A 496 -26.55 -12.73 -21.33
C ASN A 496 -27.93 -12.10 -21.12
N ASP A 497 -27.99 -10.84 -20.70
CA ASP A 497 -29.23 -10.08 -20.45
C ASP A 497 -30.20 -10.81 -19.49
N LEU A 498 -29.68 -11.53 -18.52
CA LEU A 498 -30.45 -12.24 -17.50
C LEU A 498 -30.80 -11.31 -16.35
N ARG A 499 -31.95 -11.56 -15.71
CA ARG A 499 -32.37 -10.82 -14.53
C ARG A 499 -31.34 -10.89 -13.41
N ILE A 500 -31.00 -9.74 -12.80
CA ILE A 500 -30.08 -9.64 -11.68
C ILE A 500 -30.38 -8.43 -10.79
N ILE A 501 -30.48 -8.65 -9.49
CA ILE A 501 -30.49 -7.60 -8.46
C ILE A 501 -29.22 -7.82 -7.62
N LEU A 502 -28.22 -6.93 -7.78
CA LEU A 502 -27.00 -6.99 -7.00
C LEU A 502 -27.05 -6.01 -5.84
N ILE A 503 -27.04 -6.53 -4.61
CA ILE A 503 -26.92 -5.74 -3.39
C ILE A 503 -25.48 -5.74 -2.93
N ALA A 504 -24.85 -4.56 -2.93
CA ALA A 504 -23.44 -4.42 -2.61
C ALA A 504 -23.18 -3.38 -1.52
N THR A 505 -21.98 -3.43 -0.95
CA THR A 505 -21.41 -2.32 -0.19
C THR A 505 -20.36 -1.58 -1.05
N SER A 506 -19.69 -0.55 -0.51
CA SER A 506 -18.69 0.25 -1.22
C SER A 506 -17.56 -0.55 -1.89
N CYS A 507 -17.42 -1.84 -1.59
CA CYS A 507 -16.40 -2.69 -2.23
C CYS A 507 -16.58 -2.84 -3.77
N ILE A 508 -17.74 -2.45 -4.34
CA ILE A 508 -17.99 -2.46 -5.79
C ILE A 508 -17.61 -1.13 -6.45
N GLU A 509 -17.52 -0.05 -5.69
CA GLU A 509 -17.32 1.30 -6.22
C GLU A 509 -15.98 1.48 -6.92
N CYS A 510 -14.92 0.84 -6.42
CA CYS A 510 -13.59 0.95 -6.98
C CYS A 510 -13.16 -0.35 -7.67
N GLY A 511 -12.64 -0.25 -8.89
CA GLY A 511 -11.95 -1.30 -9.65
C GLY A 511 -12.76 -2.49 -10.14
N VAL A 512 -14.01 -2.65 -9.73
CA VAL A 512 -14.87 -3.73 -10.26
C VAL A 512 -15.41 -3.35 -11.63
N ASP A 513 -15.21 -4.21 -12.62
CA ASP A 513 -15.65 -3.97 -14.00
C ASP A 513 -17.05 -4.52 -14.23
N VAL A 514 -18.07 -3.76 -13.82
CA VAL A 514 -19.49 -4.09 -14.06
C VAL A 514 -20.18 -2.93 -14.75
N ASP A 515 -21.21 -3.24 -15.51
CA ASP A 515 -21.97 -2.28 -16.32
C ASP A 515 -23.48 -2.55 -16.17
N PHE A 516 -24.13 -1.81 -15.26
CA PHE A 516 -25.57 -1.93 -15.02
C PHE A 516 -26.35 -0.81 -15.74
N PRO A 517 -27.58 -1.08 -16.20
CA PRO A 517 -28.41 -0.04 -16.79
C PRO A 517 -29.02 0.91 -15.76
N LEU A 518 -29.17 0.47 -14.51
CA LEU A 518 -29.82 1.22 -13.42
C LEU A 518 -29.10 1.01 -12.10
N GLY A 519 -28.93 2.07 -11.31
CA GLY A 519 -28.33 2.01 -10.00
C GLY A 519 -29.09 2.73 -8.90
N TYR A 520 -29.02 2.18 -7.70
CA TYR A 520 -29.45 2.79 -6.45
C TYR A 520 -28.26 2.94 -5.52
N ARG A 521 -28.02 4.12 -4.99
CA ARG A 521 -26.92 4.37 -4.04
C ARG A 521 -27.46 5.04 -2.79
N GLN A 522 -27.34 4.37 -1.66
CA GLN A 522 -27.59 5.02 -0.39
C GLN A 522 -26.70 6.24 -0.24
N ASN A 523 -27.26 7.37 0.18
CA ASN A 523 -26.56 8.64 0.31
C ASN A 523 -25.30 8.53 1.20
N CYS A 524 -24.22 9.18 0.79
CA CYS A 524 -22.92 9.15 1.44
C CYS A 524 -22.04 10.31 0.92
N PHE A 525 -20.73 10.20 1.04
CA PHE A 525 -19.79 11.16 0.44
C PHE A 525 -19.97 11.25 -1.08
N LEU A 526 -19.92 12.46 -1.63
CA LEU A 526 -20.13 12.73 -3.06
C LEU A 526 -19.15 11.93 -3.95
N SER A 527 -17.90 11.72 -3.50
CA SER A 527 -16.91 10.90 -4.22
C SER A 527 -17.35 9.44 -4.39
N SER A 528 -17.96 8.83 -3.38
CA SER A 528 -18.51 7.48 -3.47
C SER A 528 -19.73 7.41 -4.40
N ILE A 529 -20.58 8.42 -4.36
CA ILE A 529 -21.74 8.51 -5.29
C ILE A 529 -21.22 8.58 -6.72
N TYR A 530 -20.21 9.36 -6.99
CA TYR A 530 -19.59 9.49 -8.31
C TYR A 530 -18.93 8.18 -8.79
N GLN A 531 -18.29 7.44 -7.89
CA GLN A 531 -17.72 6.11 -8.20
C GLN A 531 -18.81 5.07 -8.50
N ALA A 532 -19.93 5.12 -7.75
CA ALA A 532 -21.09 4.28 -8.01
C ALA A 532 -21.69 4.58 -9.39
N ALA A 533 -21.84 5.87 -9.76
CA ALA A 533 -22.28 6.28 -11.09
C ALA A 533 -21.39 5.71 -12.20
N GLY A 534 -20.10 5.59 -11.96
CA GLY A 534 -19.15 4.94 -12.89
C GLY A 534 -19.41 3.44 -13.13
N ARG A 535 -20.39 2.81 -12.46
CA ARG A 535 -20.83 1.42 -12.68
C ARG A 535 -22.13 1.35 -13.49
N ILE A 536 -22.70 2.50 -13.82
CA ILE A 536 -23.96 2.62 -14.55
C ILE A 536 -23.66 3.10 -15.95
N ASN A 537 -24.15 2.36 -16.96
CA ASN A 537 -23.90 2.61 -18.38
C ASN A 537 -22.41 2.84 -18.71
N ARG A 538 -21.56 2.05 -18.05
CA ARG A 538 -20.10 2.21 -18.09
C ARG A 538 -19.51 2.13 -19.50
N ASN A 539 -20.08 1.30 -20.36
CA ASN A 539 -19.63 1.09 -21.73
C ASN A 539 -20.37 1.99 -22.75
N GLY A 540 -21.32 2.82 -22.27
CA GLY A 540 -22.13 3.70 -23.15
C GLY A 540 -23.07 2.93 -24.09
N ASN A 541 -23.57 1.78 -23.62
CA ASN A 541 -24.53 0.97 -24.40
C ASN A 541 -25.85 1.72 -24.62
N ASN A 542 -26.30 2.48 -23.61
CA ASN A 542 -27.40 3.42 -23.75
C ASN A 542 -26.87 4.78 -24.17
N LYS A 543 -27.27 5.24 -25.36
CA LYS A 543 -26.84 6.55 -25.89
C LYS A 543 -27.49 7.72 -25.14
N ASP A 544 -28.69 7.52 -24.62
CA ASP A 544 -29.38 8.51 -23.78
C ASP A 544 -29.01 8.31 -22.33
N LYS A 545 -28.26 9.26 -21.77
CA LYS A 545 -27.82 9.24 -20.38
C LYS A 545 -28.97 9.23 -19.37
N TYR A 546 -30.14 9.77 -19.72
CA TYR A 546 -31.32 9.80 -18.85
C TYR A 546 -31.98 8.43 -18.71
N SER A 547 -31.71 7.50 -19.63
CA SER A 547 -32.19 6.13 -19.57
C SER A 547 -31.38 5.24 -18.62
N SER A 548 -30.30 5.78 -18.03
CA SER A 548 -29.41 5.04 -17.11
C SER A 548 -29.12 5.86 -15.86
N PRO A 549 -30.10 6.07 -14.98
CA PRO A 549 -29.91 6.88 -13.78
C PRO A 549 -29.22 6.11 -12.64
N LEU A 550 -28.44 6.86 -11.84
CA LEU A 550 -28.11 6.49 -10.47
C LEU A 550 -29.04 7.25 -9.52
N ILE A 551 -29.89 6.53 -8.80
CA ILE A 551 -30.84 7.10 -7.84
C ILE A 551 -30.17 7.09 -6.46
N VAL A 552 -29.88 8.29 -5.95
CA VAL A 552 -29.36 8.48 -4.58
C VAL A 552 -30.52 8.57 -3.62
N PHE A 553 -30.47 7.82 -2.52
CA PHE A 553 -31.57 7.71 -1.57
C PHE A 553 -31.12 7.69 -0.11
N ASP A 554 -31.99 8.08 0.80
CA ASP A 554 -31.80 7.91 2.24
C ASP A 554 -32.60 6.71 2.76
N LEU A 555 -32.11 6.07 3.83
CA LEU A 555 -32.83 5.04 4.57
C LEU A 555 -33.42 5.63 5.86
N GLU A 556 -34.62 5.18 6.21
CA GLU A 556 -35.29 5.56 7.45
C GLU A 556 -34.51 5.04 8.67
N ASN A 557 -34.55 5.81 9.75
CA ASN A 557 -34.00 5.44 11.06
C ASN A 557 -32.53 5.04 11.10
N GLU A 558 -31.72 5.47 10.13
CA GLU A 558 -30.29 5.22 10.15
C GLU A 558 -29.53 6.30 10.93
N ARG A 559 -28.50 5.87 11.70
CA ARG A 559 -27.61 6.77 12.46
C ARG A 559 -26.23 6.70 11.86
N HIS A 560 -25.59 7.87 11.72
CA HIS A 560 -24.25 8.05 11.21
C HIS A 560 -23.36 8.74 12.26
N ASP A 561 -22.06 8.62 12.13
CA ASP A 561 -21.13 9.49 12.85
C ASP A 561 -21.15 10.91 12.26
N GLU A 562 -20.58 11.86 12.97
CA GLU A 562 -20.61 13.29 12.63
C GLU A 562 -20.03 13.59 11.24
N ILE A 563 -18.93 12.89 10.85
CA ILE A 563 -18.27 13.11 9.55
C ILE A 563 -19.15 12.56 8.42
N MET A 564 -19.70 11.39 8.62
CA MET A 564 -20.59 10.76 7.63
C MET A 564 -21.88 11.56 7.47
N GLU A 565 -22.46 12.04 8.57
CA GLU A 565 -23.65 12.91 8.54
C GLU A 565 -23.39 14.20 7.78
N TYR A 566 -22.25 14.85 8.05
CA TYR A 566 -21.81 16.02 7.29
C TYR A 566 -21.72 15.70 5.79
N GLY A 567 -21.08 14.58 5.43
CA GLY A 567 -20.93 14.14 4.04
C GLY A 567 -22.28 13.91 3.37
N ILE A 568 -23.25 13.29 4.06
CA ILE A 568 -24.61 13.01 3.56
C ILE A 568 -25.37 14.32 3.28
N VAL A 569 -25.35 15.27 4.23
CA VAL A 569 -26.03 16.57 4.07
C VAL A 569 -25.43 17.34 2.90
N LYS A 570 -24.10 17.47 2.88
CA LYS A 570 -23.39 18.18 1.79
C LYS A 570 -23.62 17.53 0.42
N SER A 571 -23.56 16.20 0.33
CA SER A 571 -23.80 15.52 -0.95
C SER A 571 -25.20 15.73 -1.48
N ARG A 572 -26.21 15.76 -0.59
CA ARG A 572 -27.60 16.09 -0.95
C ARG A 572 -27.71 17.49 -1.53
N ASP A 573 -27.08 18.49 -0.87
CA ASP A 573 -27.12 19.87 -1.35
C ASP A 573 -26.45 19.98 -2.74
N TYR A 574 -25.29 19.36 -2.92
CA TYR A 574 -24.58 19.39 -4.18
C TYR A 574 -25.36 18.72 -5.31
N ILE A 575 -25.99 17.56 -5.08
CA ILE A 575 -26.80 16.88 -6.11
C ILE A 575 -28.04 17.71 -6.50
N ASN A 576 -28.63 18.43 -5.56
CA ASN A 576 -29.86 19.21 -5.82
C ASN A 576 -29.59 20.58 -6.44
N PHE A 577 -28.44 21.20 -6.17
CA PHE A 577 -28.23 22.62 -6.50
C PHE A 577 -27.01 22.88 -7.40
N GLU A 578 -26.15 21.89 -7.64
CA GLU A 578 -24.95 22.04 -8.45
C GLU A 578 -24.95 21.04 -9.61
N ASP A 579 -24.23 21.34 -10.66
CA ASP A 579 -23.98 20.39 -11.75
C ASP A 579 -22.83 19.44 -11.37
N ILE A 580 -23.16 18.30 -10.75
CA ILE A 580 -22.15 17.33 -10.32
C ILE A 580 -21.48 16.57 -11.46
N SER A 581 -21.84 16.80 -12.73
CA SER A 581 -21.08 16.33 -13.88
C SER A 581 -19.82 17.20 -14.14
N ASP A 582 -19.79 18.41 -13.57
CA ASP A 582 -18.61 19.28 -13.58
C ASP A 582 -17.60 18.83 -12.51
N PRO A 583 -16.38 18.38 -12.89
CA PRO A 583 -15.35 17.95 -11.94
C PRO A 583 -14.90 19.06 -10.97
N ASN A 584 -15.07 20.33 -11.31
CA ASN A 584 -14.76 21.47 -10.42
C ASN A 584 -15.72 21.53 -9.23
N VAL A 585 -16.96 21.07 -9.38
CA VAL A 585 -17.94 20.97 -8.30
C VAL A 585 -17.46 19.98 -7.24
N ILE A 586 -16.88 18.87 -7.64
CA ILE A 586 -16.32 17.88 -6.73
C ILE A 586 -15.09 18.44 -5.99
N SER A 587 -14.24 19.16 -6.69
CA SER A 587 -13.10 19.84 -6.07
C SER A 587 -13.56 20.88 -5.00
N LYS A 588 -14.62 21.64 -5.30
CA LYS A 588 -15.26 22.56 -4.35
C LYS A 588 -15.81 21.84 -3.11
N TYR A 589 -16.47 20.71 -3.29
CA TYR A 589 -16.96 19.86 -2.20
C TYR A 589 -15.83 19.42 -1.26
N PHE A 590 -14.72 18.91 -1.80
CA PHE A 590 -13.57 18.52 -0.98
C PHE A 590 -12.91 19.71 -0.28
N LYS A 591 -12.82 20.86 -0.94
CA LYS A 591 -12.29 22.08 -0.34
C LYS A 591 -13.10 22.46 0.90
N GLU A 592 -14.42 22.52 0.80
CA GLU A 592 -15.30 22.80 1.94
C GLU A 592 -15.12 21.76 3.05
N MET A 593 -15.10 20.47 2.72
CA MET A 593 -14.89 19.40 3.69
C MET A 593 -13.56 19.57 4.44
N PHE A 594 -12.47 19.88 3.74
CA PHE A 594 -11.15 20.06 4.37
C PHE A 594 -11.07 21.34 5.21
N GLU A 595 -11.75 22.41 4.82
CA GLU A 595 -11.81 23.65 5.58
C GLU A 595 -12.61 23.47 6.86
N ASP A 596 -13.80 22.89 6.77
CA ASP A 596 -14.70 22.65 7.90
C ASP A 596 -14.12 21.64 8.91
N HIS A 597 -13.29 20.70 8.44
CA HIS A 597 -12.62 19.68 9.27
C HIS A 597 -11.11 19.88 9.37
N SER A 598 -10.60 21.09 9.24
CA SER A 598 -9.15 21.39 9.17
C SER A 598 -8.35 20.90 10.39
N SER A 599 -8.96 20.86 11.58
CA SER A 599 -8.35 20.30 12.81
C SER A 599 -8.24 18.77 12.79
N ARG A 600 -9.01 18.09 11.96
CA ARG A 600 -9.01 16.63 11.85
C ARG A 600 -8.02 16.09 10.83
N LEU A 601 -7.46 16.91 9.93
CA LEU A 601 -6.58 16.48 8.84
C LEU A 601 -5.20 15.96 9.30
N ASP A 602 -4.84 16.18 10.54
CA ASP A 602 -3.72 15.58 11.28
C ASP A 602 -4.11 15.46 12.76
N TYR A 603 -5.16 14.71 13.03
CA TYR A 603 -5.81 14.64 14.34
C TYR A 603 -4.86 14.22 15.48
N LYS A 604 -3.91 13.34 15.19
CA LYS A 604 -2.93 12.85 16.17
C LYS A 604 -1.63 13.66 16.19
N ASN A 605 -1.56 14.77 15.45
CA ASN A 605 -0.37 15.63 15.35
C ASN A 605 0.90 14.88 14.88
N ILE A 606 0.76 14.02 13.88
CA ILE A 606 1.82 13.15 13.36
C ILE A 606 2.99 13.98 12.81
N ILE A 607 2.71 15.11 12.13
CA ILE A 607 3.75 16.03 11.65
C ILE A 607 4.58 16.58 12.82
N ARG A 608 3.93 16.94 13.93
CA ARG A 608 4.64 17.43 15.11
C ARG A 608 5.51 16.35 15.76
N SER A 609 5.05 15.12 15.80
CA SER A 609 5.84 13.98 16.30
C SER A 609 7.03 13.68 15.39
N SER A 610 6.86 13.77 14.05
CA SER A 610 7.98 13.62 13.11
C SER A 610 9.03 14.73 13.26
N GLN A 611 8.61 15.99 13.53
CA GLN A 611 9.52 17.10 13.82
C GLN A 611 10.35 16.90 15.11
N LYS A 612 9.87 16.06 16.03
CA LYS A 612 10.59 15.68 17.24
C LYS A 612 11.43 14.42 17.08
N LEU A 613 11.47 13.85 15.91
CA LEU A 613 12.10 12.55 15.61
C LEU A 613 11.60 11.42 16.55
N ASP A 614 10.30 11.44 16.86
CA ASP A 614 9.65 10.44 17.71
C ASP A 614 9.07 9.32 16.86
N TYR A 615 9.93 8.44 16.36
CA TYR A 615 9.59 7.35 15.43
C TYR A 615 8.54 6.38 15.99
N PRO A 616 8.62 5.94 17.26
CA PRO A 616 7.61 5.05 17.84
C PRO A 616 6.22 5.69 17.88
N GLN A 617 6.12 6.98 18.25
CA GLN A 617 4.85 7.68 18.31
C GLN A 617 4.25 7.85 16.91
N VAL A 618 5.06 8.25 15.93
CA VAL A 618 4.61 8.38 14.52
C VAL A 618 4.09 7.03 13.98
N SER A 619 4.83 5.95 14.24
CA SER A 619 4.44 4.60 13.81
C SER A 619 3.13 4.12 14.45
N THR A 620 2.89 4.49 15.70
CA THR A 620 1.66 4.14 16.43
C THR A 620 0.46 4.95 15.90
N ASP A 621 0.66 6.23 15.62
CA ASP A 621 -0.41 7.16 15.27
C ASP A 621 -0.82 7.09 13.80
N TYR A 622 0.14 6.84 12.89
CA TYR A 622 -0.15 6.71 11.47
C TYR A 622 -0.61 5.29 11.13
N LYS A 623 -1.90 5.07 11.13
CA LYS A 623 -2.52 3.80 10.73
C LYS A 623 -3.68 4.08 9.78
N ILE A 624 -3.63 3.52 8.59
CA ILE A 624 -4.73 3.56 7.62
C ILE A 624 -5.84 2.60 8.03
N ILE A 625 -5.43 1.42 8.49
CA ILE A 625 -6.36 0.42 9.06
C ILE A 625 -6.15 0.39 10.56
N GLU A 626 -7.18 0.74 11.31
CA GLU A 626 -7.15 0.57 12.76
C GLU A 626 -7.02 -0.92 13.08
N ASN A 627 -5.99 -1.28 13.86
CA ASN A 627 -5.61 -2.68 14.19
C ASN A 627 -6.61 -3.41 15.11
N ASN A 628 -7.87 -2.98 15.16
CA ASN A 628 -8.89 -3.62 15.98
C ASN A 628 -9.65 -4.74 15.26
N ASN A 629 -9.28 -5.04 14.02
CA ASN A 629 -9.95 -6.10 13.27
C ASN A 629 -9.31 -7.47 13.55
N ILE A 630 -10.17 -8.48 13.65
CA ILE A 630 -9.79 -9.89 13.76
C ILE A 630 -9.88 -10.51 12.36
N ASN A 631 -8.81 -11.16 11.93
CA ASN A 631 -8.79 -11.90 10.68
C ASN A 631 -9.28 -13.33 10.95
N LEU A 632 -10.53 -13.61 10.54
CA LEU A 632 -11.17 -14.91 10.69
C LEU A 632 -10.98 -15.75 9.42
N ILE A 633 -10.44 -16.93 9.56
CA ILE A 633 -10.36 -17.94 8.50
C ILE A 633 -11.64 -18.76 8.54
N ILE A 634 -12.40 -18.74 7.47
CA ILE A 634 -13.66 -19.47 7.36
C ILE A 634 -13.36 -20.94 7.10
N SER A 635 -13.77 -21.79 8.04
CA SER A 635 -13.66 -23.26 7.90
C SER A 635 -14.85 -23.79 7.10
N ASN A 636 -14.68 -23.93 5.80
CA ASN A 636 -15.65 -24.50 4.88
C ASN A 636 -15.04 -25.62 4.03
N ALA A 637 -15.81 -26.26 3.16
CA ALA A 637 -15.35 -27.37 2.34
C ALA A 637 -14.07 -27.05 1.52
N ASP A 638 -13.96 -25.82 1.01
CA ASP A 638 -12.82 -25.40 0.18
C ASP A 638 -11.52 -25.16 1.00
N SER A 639 -11.63 -24.85 2.31
CA SER A 639 -10.50 -24.49 3.17
C SER A 639 -10.06 -25.63 4.13
N GLN A 640 -10.92 -26.63 4.38
CA GLN A 640 -10.66 -27.69 5.37
C GLN A 640 -9.39 -28.48 5.12
N ASP A 641 -9.09 -28.80 3.86
CA ASP A 641 -7.87 -29.55 3.51
C ASP A 641 -6.61 -28.74 3.82
N ILE A 642 -6.64 -27.42 3.57
CA ILE A 642 -5.52 -26.52 3.86
C ILE A 642 -5.35 -26.38 5.39
N ILE A 643 -6.45 -26.23 6.12
CA ILE A 643 -6.43 -26.15 7.59
C ILE A 643 -5.86 -27.46 8.18
N ALA A 644 -6.23 -28.62 7.66
CA ALA A 644 -5.69 -29.92 8.08
C ALA A 644 -4.18 -30.03 7.81
N GLN A 645 -3.70 -29.57 6.66
CA GLN A 645 -2.27 -29.53 6.35
C GLN A 645 -1.50 -28.60 7.31
N VAL A 646 -2.08 -27.45 7.69
CA VAL A 646 -1.48 -26.54 8.67
C VAL A 646 -1.39 -27.19 10.05
N ARG A 647 -2.46 -27.84 10.52
CA ARG A 647 -2.47 -28.59 11.80
C ARG A 647 -1.42 -29.69 11.86
N ASN A 648 -1.14 -30.32 10.72
CA ASN A 648 -0.13 -31.39 10.61
C ASN A 648 1.28 -30.86 10.30
N ASN A 649 1.54 -29.56 10.39
CA ASN A 649 2.81 -28.90 10.05
C ASN A 649 3.35 -29.26 8.64
N GLN A 650 2.45 -29.51 7.69
CA GLN A 650 2.79 -29.82 6.30
C GLN A 650 2.96 -28.55 5.45
N ILE A 651 2.55 -27.39 5.97
CA ILE A 651 2.70 -26.09 5.32
C ILE A 651 3.68 -25.25 6.13
N PRO A 652 4.74 -24.71 5.50
CA PRO A 652 5.67 -23.80 6.18
C PRO A 652 4.94 -22.56 6.73
N PRO A 653 5.33 -22.02 7.91
CA PRO A 653 4.65 -20.88 8.54
C PRO A 653 4.49 -19.65 7.63
N PHE A 654 5.46 -19.38 6.76
CA PHE A 654 5.41 -18.25 5.82
C PHE A 654 4.40 -18.44 4.66
N GLU A 655 3.93 -19.67 4.40
CA GLU A 655 2.93 -19.96 3.38
C GLU A 655 1.49 -20.00 3.94
N ILE A 656 1.32 -20.09 5.26
CA ILE A 656 0.00 -20.28 5.88
C ILE A 656 -0.94 -19.13 5.52
N ASN A 657 -0.52 -17.90 5.79
CA ASN A 657 -1.34 -16.71 5.52
C ASN A 657 -1.70 -16.58 4.04
N LYS A 658 -0.83 -17.02 3.16
CA LYS A 658 -1.01 -17.01 1.74
C LYS A 658 -2.07 -18.02 1.29
N LYS A 659 -1.96 -19.27 1.73
CA LYS A 659 -2.91 -20.34 1.35
C LYS A 659 -4.29 -20.14 1.97
N LEU A 660 -4.36 -19.57 3.18
CA LEU A 660 -5.62 -19.31 3.88
C LEU A 660 -6.21 -17.91 3.58
N GLY A 661 -5.44 -16.98 3.02
CA GLY A 661 -5.90 -15.64 2.66
C GLY A 661 -7.16 -15.58 1.81
N PRO A 662 -7.34 -16.43 0.77
CA PRO A 662 -8.57 -16.51 -0.02
C PRO A 662 -9.85 -16.85 0.78
N TYR A 663 -9.68 -17.42 1.97
CA TYR A 663 -10.74 -17.83 2.89
C TYR A 663 -10.81 -16.94 4.15
N CYS A 664 -10.04 -15.87 4.19
CA CYS A 664 -9.97 -14.95 5.32
C CYS A 664 -10.94 -13.77 5.16
N ILE A 665 -11.64 -13.41 6.24
CA ILE A 665 -12.41 -12.17 6.34
C ILE A 665 -11.91 -11.33 7.51
N SER A 666 -11.94 -10.02 7.35
CA SER A 666 -11.58 -9.08 8.42
C SER A 666 -12.84 -8.53 9.07
N VAL A 667 -13.00 -8.75 10.37
CA VAL A 667 -14.18 -8.35 11.15
C VAL A 667 -13.78 -7.50 12.36
N LYS A 668 -14.68 -6.61 12.78
CA LYS A 668 -14.51 -5.91 14.05
C LYS A 668 -14.87 -6.85 15.20
N PRO A 669 -14.26 -6.71 16.40
CA PRO A 669 -14.65 -7.52 17.58
C PRO A 669 -16.15 -7.47 17.87
N ASN A 670 -16.78 -6.31 17.66
CA ASN A 670 -18.23 -6.14 17.84
C ASN A 670 -19.07 -6.94 16.81
N ASP A 671 -18.54 -7.30 15.67
CA ASP A 671 -19.25 -8.08 14.66
C ASP A 671 -19.45 -9.55 15.08
N ILE A 672 -18.59 -10.04 15.98
CA ILE A 672 -18.63 -11.41 16.51
C ILE A 672 -18.97 -11.46 18.00
N LYS A 673 -19.37 -10.35 18.60
CA LYS A 673 -19.77 -10.29 20.01
C LYS A 673 -20.91 -11.24 20.31
N GLY A 674 -20.73 -12.10 21.33
CA GLY A 674 -21.66 -13.16 21.69
C GLY A 674 -21.56 -14.44 20.84
N LYS A 675 -20.60 -14.47 19.90
CA LYS A 675 -20.28 -15.63 19.04
C LYS A 675 -18.82 -16.08 19.20
N GLU A 676 -18.14 -15.65 20.27
CA GLU A 676 -16.70 -15.89 20.51
C GLU A 676 -16.41 -17.40 20.63
N SER A 677 -17.35 -18.21 21.11
CA SER A 677 -17.23 -19.67 21.16
C SER A 677 -17.13 -20.34 19.79
N SER A 678 -17.45 -19.63 18.72
CA SER A 678 -17.28 -20.09 17.34
C SER A 678 -15.90 -19.75 16.76
N VAL A 679 -15.01 -19.14 17.52
CA VAL A 679 -13.64 -18.85 17.11
C VAL A 679 -12.72 -19.90 17.72
N ASP A 680 -12.16 -20.77 16.89
CA ASP A 680 -11.16 -21.77 17.28
C ASP A 680 -9.75 -21.16 17.14
N THR A 681 -9.01 -21.14 18.26
CA THR A 681 -7.62 -20.64 18.36
C THR A 681 -6.62 -21.78 18.59
N SER A 682 -6.98 -23.01 18.27
CA SER A 682 -6.12 -24.19 18.47
C SER A 682 -4.83 -24.19 17.64
N ILE A 683 -4.75 -23.35 16.61
CA ILE A 683 -3.54 -23.12 15.82
C ILE A 683 -2.97 -21.75 16.20
N ASP A 684 -1.74 -21.74 16.69
CA ASP A 684 -1.08 -20.50 17.13
C ASP A 684 -1.05 -19.42 16.04
N GLY A 685 -1.49 -18.21 16.38
CA GLY A 685 -1.55 -17.07 15.47
C GLY A 685 -2.71 -17.08 14.48
N LEU A 686 -3.62 -18.07 14.49
CA LEU A 686 -4.78 -18.15 13.60
C LEU A 686 -6.11 -18.14 14.37
N PHE A 687 -7.10 -17.47 13.79
CA PHE A 687 -8.48 -17.46 14.28
C PHE A 687 -9.38 -18.16 13.25
N LEU A 688 -9.80 -19.39 13.55
CA LEU A 688 -10.64 -20.16 12.66
C LEU A 688 -12.11 -19.96 13.03
N TRP A 689 -12.95 -19.61 12.06
CA TRP A 689 -14.39 -19.51 12.25
C TRP A 689 -15.05 -20.85 12.00
N THR A 690 -15.63 -21.44 13.05
CA THR A 690 -16.37 -22.72 13.00
C THR A 690 -17.88 -22.54 13.10
N GLY A 691 -18.34 -21.29 13.25
CA GLY A 691 -19.75 -20.96 13.30
C GLY A 691 -20.43 -20.94 11.92
N ALA A 692 -21.71 -20.55 11.90
CA ALA A 692 -22.47 -20.46 10.68
C ALA A 692 -21.82 -19.46 9.68
N TYR A 693 -21.69 -19.88 8.44
CA TYR A 693 -21.24 -19.07 7.31
C TYR A 693 -22.17 -19.34 6.11
N ASN A 694 -22.74 -18.31 5.55
CA ASN A 694 -23.72 -18.42 4.48
C ASN A 694 -23.06 -18.21 3.11
N GLU A 695 -23.38 -19.08 2.15
CA GLU A 695 -22.80 -18.99 0.79
C GLU A 695 -23.33 -17.80 -0.02
N VAL A 696 -24.47 -17.21 0.37
CA VAL A 696 -25.06 -16.07 -0.34
C VAL A 696 -24.55 -14.74 0.21
N TYR A 697 -24.53 -14.57 1.54
CA TYR A 697 -24.19 -13.27 2.15
C TYR A 697 -23.01 -13.30 3.13
N GLY A 698 -22.29 -14.42 3.19
CA GLY A 698 -21.09 -14.56 4.01
C GLY A 698 -21.34 -14.72 5.51
N LEU A 699 -20.47 -14.15 6.34
CA LEU A 699 -20.63 -14.14 7.79
C LEU A 699 -21.88 -13.33 8.18
N GLU A 700 -22.77 -13.94 8.96
CA GLU A 700 -23.96 -13.26 9.46
C GLU A 700 -23.60 -12.32 10.61
N LEU A 701 -23.94 -11.02 10.44
CA LEU A 701 -23.63 -9.95 11.40
C LEU A 701 -24.80 -9.66 12.35
#